data_f6d3c8db03a12c234c83da4a5ecb6db3
#
_entry.id   f6d3c8db03a12c234c83da4a5ecb6db3
#
_cell.length_a   1.000
_cell.length_b   1.000
_cell.length_c   1.000
_cell.angle_alpha   90.00
_cell.angle_beta   90.00
_cell.angle_gamma   90.00
#
_symmetry.space_group_name_H-M   'P 1'
#
loop_
_entity.id
_entity.type
_entity.pdbx_description
1 polymer ?
#
loop_
_entity_poly.entity_id
_entity_poly.type
_entity_poly.pdbx_seq_one_letter_code
_entity_poly.pdbx_strand_id
1 'polypeptide(L)'
;MGGVNPAGAPGDEPDEVPLFEGVTEIIELIRNLRRRPTGRGRPDMPMVCLVRPDDGNRGLLPYLATRCEPDGERGRIPHALIDAEKVKVGSSRQPEPQADREQVLKVRDLLNEVADELVKSKNGASGRLRFPRLDVLTWLMDQSLRNSRGRDPQAQLRRLLLSRASRSSIINWARRAVQTVPERPSVAWIVIATVLVGLPFIWLRLRFSGRVPLVSGPYRWFMRQSQLPPRSPADFVGFAEQLTKEEWPRESSQQVTKLLVNAFLADLRHVYRRSYRRPLGRRRMTYPVLLLDNITRDNGGYDLQRAVNDVRNEVRLNDPLLLVSGSRKVPPHALELPAGAQQTETVVTATRAATGLAAWRGKVDNDRRKRRDTAWYLIITIPRPASPEEQDEFEIGVLALGKEPLDQPPWWGRQVTKVTGLVVVLAGVAVAYIDWSQAHCGTWWPGLEPELTTIGNECVGVSDGSYDFFQSSDRSLNLVTDTIVRQNEQSSALHDANPQRPYVTIVFFSDLTPSTGPAAGRAAEREELQGIAVAQRRQLDKGNDFDPVVRILIANGGVGMRHGEFVAQQLGALAKTEDPPIVGVVGLAESRVPTEKTIRALANVGLPVVAATLSADRLANNSMYYQVAPQNRRQAKVIASYAAYLRDFKVAGLGGGTLTSSVRIFYSSDQDDTYSANLHDDLKLEFEARGFAVESFPFTPSGLNSRVLTLDGSDVGPASAAGRQNCDDYQGLVLYAARGIPDFAGFLAGVEQCPTLPWIIGGDDVTRYVADPNLRRSQRAVPFSYMSFAVAPRASGEQEDNFYASLTQMFPFESSNEGRSLDGHAALAFDATQSLITAVQYLREGAERIPITPTAVWHELSDIHTAAGDVSNTKALQGATGVIDFGGDVRRHVPINKPVAILQVQGGRVDTSNIEYCGELGTVESQLESAWCPPSERDGG
;
A
#
# COMPACT_ATOMS: atom_id res chain seq x y z
N MET A 1 -17.02 43.94 62.32
CA MET A 1 -18.41 43.62 62.02
C MET A 1 -18.33 42.44 61.10
N GLY A 2 -18.39 41.15 61.42
CA GLY A 2 -19.48 40.59 62.20
C GLY A 2 -20.36 39.89 61.20
N GLY A 3 -19.98 38.69 60.72
CA GLY A 3 -20.75 37.84 59.85
C GLY A 3 -20.68 36.40 60.43
N VAL A 4 -21.75 35.98 60.98
CA VAL A 4 -21.96 34.72 61.68
C VAL A 4 -21.93 33.56 60.67
N ASN A 5 -21.07 32.56 60.90
CA ASN A 5 -21.10 31.26 60.26
C ASN A 5 -22.29 30.47 60.81
N PRO A 6 -23.13 29.83 59.96
CA PRO A 6 -24.09 28.84 60.42
C PRO A 6 -23.41 27.48 60.63
N ALA A 7 -23.84 26.85 61.69
CA ALA A 7 -23.38 25.60 62.28
C ALA A 7 -23.09 24.51 61.24
N GLY A 8 -21.87 23.94 61.31
CA GLY A 8 -21.50 22.71 60.66
C GLY A 8 -22.35 21.54 61.16
N ALA A 9 -22.72 20.67 60.24
CA ALA A 9 -23.19 19.32 60.56
C ALA A 9 -22.10 18.57 61.34
N PRO A 10 -22.44 17.64 62.29
CA PRO A 10 -21.44 16.92 63.03
C PRO A 10 -20.54 16.15 62.08
N GLY A 11 -19.24 16.56 62.05
CA GLY A 11 -18.21 15.81 61.35
C GLY A 11 -18.01 14.45 62.00
N ASP A 12 -17.97 13.43 61.17
CA ASP A 12 -17.50 12.10 61.60
C ASP A 12 -16.03 12.27 62.05
N GLU A 13 -15.82 12.16 63.37
CA GLU A 13 -14.47 11.99 63.95
C GLU A 13 -13.83 10.75 63.31
N PRO A 14 -12.51 10.71 63.08
CA PRO A 14 -11.83 9.53 62.56
C PRO A 14 -12.07 8.37 63.49
N ASP A 15 -12.70 7.31 62.93
CA ASP A 15 -13.12 6.09 63.61
C ASP A 15 -12.03 5.59 64.58
N GLU A 16 -12.34 5.58 65.91
CA GLU A 16 -11.52 4.93 66.92
C GLU A 16 -11.29 3.47 66.50
N VAL A 17 -10.06 3.02 66.55
CA VAL A 17 -9.68 1.62 66.25
C VAL A 17 -10.45 0.72 67.24
N PRO A 18 -11.30 -0.21 66.77
CA PRO A 18 -11.98 -1.11 67.65
C PRO A 18 -10.94 -2.07 68.26
N LEU A 19 -10.68 -1.88 69.58
CA LEU A 19 -9.65 -2.63 70.26
C LEU A 19 -10.34 -3.82 71.06
N PHE A 20 -9.87 -5.03 70.68
CA PHE A 20 -10.32 -6.27 71.29
C PHE A 20 -9.24 -7.36 71.16
N GLU A 21 -9.28 -8.39 71.95
CA GLU A 21 -8.36 -9.48 71.89
C GLU A 21 -8.40 -10.22 70.49
N GLY A 22 -7.28 -10.25 69.77
CA GLY A 22 -7.19 -10.85 68.42
C GLY A 22 -7.50 -9.88 67.29
N VAL A 23 -7.57 -8.57 67.50
CA VAL A 23 -7.75 -7.57 66.42
C VAL A 23 -6.58 -7.57 65.43
N THR A 24 -5.35 -7.72 65.94
CA THR A 24 -4.12 -7.81 65.14
C THR A 24 -4.13 -8.99 64.21
N GLU A 25 -4.58 -10.14 64.65
CA GLU A 25 -4.68 -11.38 63.91
C GLU A 25 -5.69 -11.30 62.75
N ILE A 26 -6.82 -10.59 63.01
CA ILE A 26 -7.81 -10.35 61.96
C ILE A 26 -7.27 -9.41 60.86
N ILE A 27 -6.62 -8.33 61.26
CA ILE A 27 -6.01 -7.38 60.33
C ILE A 27 -4.94 -8.10 59.48
N GLU A 28 -4.09 -8.89 60.09
CA GLU A 28 -3.07 -9.69 59.38
C GLU A 28 -3.67 -10.74 58.47
N LEU A 29 -4.70 -11.44 58.89
CA LEU A 29 -5.44 -12.40 58.10
C LEU A 29 -5.93 -11.75 56.77
N ILE A 30 -6.67 -10.62 56.91
CA ILE A 30 -7.23 -9.91 55.76
C ILE A 30 -6.12 -9.34 54.86
N ARG A 31 -5.02 -8.83 55.49
CA ARG A 31 -3.81 -8.36 54.79
C ARG A 31 -3.18 -9.46 53.94
N ASN A 32 -3.04 -10.66 54.45
CA ASN A 32 -2.47 -11.79 53.75
C ASN A 32 -3.40 -12.31 52.64
N LEU A 33 -4.70 -12.35 52.84
CA LEU A 33 -5.68 -12.82 51.85
C LEU A 33 -5.82 -11.85 50.69
N ARG A 34 -5.68 -10.54 50.87
CA ARG A 34 -5.77 -9.55 49.80
C ARG A 34 -4.53 -9.52 48.87
N ARG A 35 -3.37 -10.06 49.33
CA ARG A 35 -2.15 -10.15 48.52
C ARG A 35 -2.32 -11.17 47.40
N ARG A 36 -1.99 -10.76 46.21
CA ARG A 36 -2.07 -11.62 45.04
C ARG A 36 -0.69 -12.30 44.79
N PRO A 37 -0.57 -13.63 44.85
CA PRO A 37 0.68 -14.33 44.61
C PRO A 37 1.21 -14.07 43.22
N THR A 38 2.53 -13.96 43.08
CA THR A 38 3.24 -13.75 41.82
C THR A 38 3.17 -14.97 40.90
N GLY A 39 2.97 -16.18 41.45
CA GLY A 39 2.85 -17.44 40.69
C GLY A 39 1.58 -17.57 39.85
N ARG A 40 1.44 -18.66 39.09
CA ARG A 40 0.28 -18.94 38.20
C ARG A 40 -0.98 -19.41 38.96
N GLY A 41 -0.84 -19.89 40.18
CA GLY A 41 -1.96 -20.35 40.99
C GLY A 41 -2.83 -19.22 41.54
N ARG A 42 -4.14 -19.45 41.66
CA ARG A 42 -5.06 -18.58 42.39
C ARG A 42 -5.39 -19.30 43.70
N PRO A 43 -5.13 -18.68 44.86
CA PRO A 43 -5.49 -19.28 46.11
C PRO A 43 -7.03 -19.32 46.25
N ASP A 44 -7.50 -20.27 46.98
CA ASP A 44 -8.88 -20.32 47.43
C ASP A 44 -9.14 -19.19 48.43
N MET A 45 -10.24 -18.48 48.22
CA MET A 45 -10.61 -17.32 49.03
C MET A 45 -11.81 -17.67 49.91
N PRO A 46 -11.67 -17.70 51.28
CA PRO A 46 -12.81 -17.86 52.17
C PRO A 46 -13.72 -16.62 52.10
N MET A 47 -15.00 -16.82 52.43
CA MET A 47 -15.85 -15.74 52.91
C MET A 47 -15.62 -15.62 54.43
N VAL A 48 -15.03 -14.51 54.83
CA VAL A 48 -14.73 -14.25 56.25
C VAL A 48 -15.99 -13.68 56.91
N CYS A 49 -16.61 -14.41 57.82
CA CYS A 49 -17.81 -14.02 58.56
C CYS A 49 -17.42 -13.60 59.98
N LEU A 50 -17.44 -12.32 60.23
CA LEU A 50 -17.16 -11.74 61.53
C LEU A 50 -18.47 -11.66 62.33
N VAL A 51 -18.60 -12.48 63.37
CA VAL A 51 -19.80 -12.55 64.17
C VAL A 51 -19.60 -11.74 65.46
N ARG A 52 -20.41 -10.69 65.61
CA ARG A 52 -20.43 -9.77 66.75
C ARG A 52 -21.72 -9.95 67.58
N PRO A 53 -21.69 -10.66 68.68
CA PRO A 53 -22.91 -10.90 69.47
C PRO A 53 -23.52 -9.61 70.06
N ASP A 54 -22.68 -8.63 70.40
CA ASP A 54 -23.04 -7.32 70.89
C ASP A 54 -22.81 -6.24 69.84
N ASP A 55 -23.45 -5.07 70.00
CA ASP A 55 -23.27 -3.90 69.15
C ASP A 55 -21.90 -3.22 69.27
N GLY A 56 -21.02 -3.77 70.12
CA GLY A 56 -19.61 -3.37 70.22
C GLY A 56 -18.81 -3.68 68.96
N ASN A 57 -17.74 -2.97 68.76
CA ASN A 57 -16.83 -3.15 67.62
C ASN A 57 -17.46 -2.91 66.25
N ARG A 58 -18.50 -2.06 66.11
CA ARG A 58 -19.10 -1.67 64.83
C ARG A 58 -18.11 -0.97 63.92
N GLY A 59 -17.09 -0.30 64.37
CA GLY A 59 -16.04 0.37 63.61
C GLY A 59 -15.05 -0.56 62.92
N LEU A 60 -15.10 -1.91 63.08
CA LEU A 60 -14.09 -2.83 62.56
C LEU A 60 -14.08 -2.86 61.03
N LEU A 61 -15.21 -2.97 60.34
CA LEU A 61 -15.24 -2.98 58.87
C LEU A 61 -14.91 -1.60 58.29
N PRO A 62 -15.44 -0.46 58.82
CA PRO A 62 -14.95 0.86 58.42
C PRO A 62 -13.42 1.01 58.63
N TYR A 63 -12.86 0.60 59.73
CA TYR A 63 -11.40 0.61 59.96
C TYR A 63 -10.64 -0.24 58.92
N LEU A 64 -11.13 -1.43 58.61
CA LEU A 64 -10.53 -2.26 57.54
C LEU A 64 -10.60 -1.59 56.18
N ALA A 65 -11.63 -0.78 55.91
CA ALA A 65 -11.73 0.02 54.68
C ALA A 65 -10.66 1.11 54.64
N THR A 66 -10.43 1.86 55.75
CA THR A 66 -9.34 2.85 55.82
C THR A 66 -7.95 2.24 55.57
N ARG A 67 -7.75 0.99 56.00
CA ARG A 67 -6.51 0.21 55.76
C ARG A 67 -6.37 -0.21 54.31
N CYS A 68 -7.39 -0.13 53.47
CA CYS A 68 -7.35 -0.32 52.03
C CYS A 68 -7.05 0.98 51.26
N GLU A 69 -7.08 2.14 51.94
CA GLU A 69 -6.70 3.45 51.41
C GLU A 69 -5.29 3.84 51.89
N PRO A 70 -4.25 3.70 51.08
CA PRO A 70 -2.89 4.13 51.47
C PRO A 70 -2.74 5.66 51.40
N ASP A 71 -1.79 6.18 52.14
CA ASP A 71 -1.39 7.58 52.10
C ASP A 71 -0.72 7.87 50.74
N GLY A 72 -1.32 8.73 49.93
CA GLY A 72 -0.79 9.18 48.65
C GLY A 72 -1.45 8.58 47.42
N GLU A 73 -1.19 9.22 46.25
CA GLU A 73 -1.83 8.90 44.96
C GLU A 73 -1.51 7.52 44.35
N ARG A 74 -0.57 6.77 44.90
CA ARG A 74 -0.04 5.53 44.35
C ARG A 74 -0.51 4.31 45.12
N GLY A 75 -1.58 3.69 44.62
CA GLY A 75 -1.83 2.28 44.96
C GLY A 75 -3.00 1.98 45.86
N ARG A 76 -4.19 2.49 45.56
CA ARG A 76 -5.42 2.08 46.30
C ARG A 76 -5.75 0.61 46.03
N ILE A 77 -6.09 -0.11 47.08
CA ILE A 77 -6.62 -1.47 46.98
C ILE A 77 -8.10 -1.37 46.59
N PRO A 78 -8.58 -2.09 45.57
CA PRO A 78 -9.98 -2.07 45.23
C PRO A 78 -10.82 -2.59 46.41
N HIS A 79 -11.66 -1.78 46.98
CA HIS A 79 -12.56 -2.18 48.08
C HIS A 79 -13.92 -1.51 47.93
N ALA A 80 -14.92 -2.16 48.50
CA ALA A 80 -16.25 -1.62 48.69
C ALA A 80 -16.70 -1.86 50.15
N LEU A 81 -17.09 -0.80 50.85
CA LEU A 81 -17.72 -0.88 52.17
C LEU A 81 -19.21 -0.61 52.01
N ILE A 82 -20.04 -1.59 52.28
CA ILE A 82 -21.49 -1.50 52.16
C ILE A 82 -22.15 -1.85 53.50
N ASP A 83 -22.95 -0.95 54.02
CA ASP A 83 -23.84 -1.22 55.10
C ASP A 83 -25.17 -1.72 54.51
N ALA A 84 -25.46 -3.02 54.71
CA ALA A 84 -26.63 -3.66 54.14
C ALA A 84 -27.98 -3.11 54.65
N GLU A 85 -28.01 -2.48 55.80
CA GLU A 85 -29.22 -1.82 56.35
C GLU A 85 -29.51 -0.49 55.65
N LYS A 86 -28.50 0.17 55.10
CA LYS A 86 -28.65 1.48 54.42
C LYS A 86 -28.94 1.40 52.93
N VAL A 87 -28.78 0.23 52.33
CA VAL A 87 -29.06 0.04 50.90
C VAL A 87 -30.53 0.20 50.60
N LYS A 88 -30.88 1.22 49.83
CA LYS A 88 -32.28 1.48 49.44
C LYS A 88 -32.70 0.45 48.40
N VAL A 89 -33.63 -0.41 48.74
CA VAL A 89 -34.30 -1.29 47.77
C VAL A 89 -35.17 -0.43 46.86
N GLY A 90 -34.84 -0.43 45.58
CA GLY A 90 -35.60 0.33 44.56
C GLY A 90 -37.05 -0.12 44.60
N SER A 91 -38.02 0.76 44.99
CA SER A 91 -39.44 0.48 44.92
C SER A 91 -39.81 0.24 43.45
N SER A 92 -40.18 -0.98 43.12
CA SER A 92 -40.76 -1.24 41.80
C SER A 92 -42.09 -0.49 41.70
N ARG A 93 -42.30 0.24 40.59
CA ARG A 93 -43.56 0.96 40.32
C ARG A 93 -44.76 0.02 40.09
N GLN A 94 -44.74 -1.21 40.57
CA GLN A 94 -45.76 -2.24 40.34
C GLN A 94 -46.44 -2.68 41.66
N PRO A 95 -47.69 -3.10 41.60
CA PRO A 95 -48.42 -3.59 42.80
C PRO A 95 -47.77 -4.86 43.29
N GLU A 96 -47.62 -4.96 44.59
CA GLU A 96 -47.05 -6.01 45.48
C GLU A 96 -46.20 -7.10 44.76
N PRO A 97 -44.85 -7.02 44.85
CA PRO A 97 -44.01 -8.09 44.34
C PRO A 97 -44.18 -9.35 45.18
N GLN A 98 -44.21 -10.53 44.55
CA GLN A 98 -44.11 -11.82 45.23
C GLN A 98 -42.84 -11.82 46.10
N ALA A 99 -42.90 -12.33 47.35
CA ALA A 99 -41.80 -12.32 48.32
C ALA A 99 -40.46 -12.84 47.73
N ASP A 100 -40.51 -13.85 46.86
CA ASP A 100 -39.34 -14.44 46.20
C ASP A 100 -38.66 -13.47 45.19
N ARG A 101 -39.43 -12.60 44.56
CA ARG A 101 -38.91 -11.60 43.62
C ARG A 101 -38.25 -10.43 44.37
N GLU A 102 -38.85 -10.04 45.50
CA GLU A 102 -38.30 -9.01 46.36
C GLU A 102 -36.91 -9.37 46.88
N GLN A 103 -36.68 -10.61 47.25
CA GLN A 103 -35.35 -11.12 47.63
C GLN A 103 -34.33 -11.03 46.52
N VAL A 104 -34.69 -11.38 45.28
CA VAL A 104 -33.78 -11.24 44.11
C VAL A 104 -33.43 -9.79 43.87
N LEU A 105 -34.40 -8.87 43.99
CA LEU A 105 -34.16 -7.44 43.82
C LEU A 105 -33.25 -6.87 44.90
N LYS A 106 -33.39 -7.31 46.19
CA LYS A 106 -32.48 -6.93 47.27
C LYS A 106 -31.03 -7.34 46.97
N VAL A 107 -30.79 -8.57 46.50
CA VAL A 107 -29.45 -9.04 46.12
C VAL A 107 -28.92 -8.28 44.88
N ARG A 108 -29.81 -7.99 43.90
CA ARG A 108 -29.44 -7.18 42.73
C ARG A 108 -28.94 -5.79 43.16
N ASP A 109 -29.69 -5.12 44.03
CA ASP A 109 -29.40 -3.75 44.44
C ASP A 109 -28.12 -3.70 45.28
N LEU A 110 -27.90 -4.70 46.17
CA LEU A 110 -26.63 -4.90 46.89
C LEU A 110 -25.46 -5.07 45.92
N LEU A 111 -25.57 -5.91 44.87
CA LEU A 111 -24.52 -6.13 43.89
C LEU A 111 -24.23 -4.90 43.05
N ASN A 112 -25.25 -4.10 42.71
CA ASN A 112 -25.07 -2.85 41.99
C ASN A 112 -24.30 -1.83 42.84
N GLU A 113 -24.65 -1.66 44.10
CA GLU A 113 -23.92 -0.76 45.01
C GLU A 113 -22.47 -1.21 45.22
N VAL A 114 -22.24 -2.52 45.37
CA VAL A 114 -20.90 -3.12 45.46
C VAL A 114 -20.10 -2.83 44.14
N ALA A 115 -20.72 -3.01 42.97
CA ALA A 115 -20.08 -2.77 41.70
C ALA A 115 -19.75 -1.28 41.53
N ASP A 116 -20.64 -0.37 41.91
CA ASP A 116 -20.46 1.06 41.83
C ASP A 116 -19.33 1.56 42.74
N GLU A 117 -19.28 1.08 44.00
CA GLU A 117 -18.20 1.40 44.92
C GLU A 117 -16.83 0.86 44.41
N LEU A 118 -16.77 -0.39 43.93
CA LEU A 118 -15.56 -0.93 43.36
C LEU A 118 -15.10 -0.17 42.08
N VAL A 119 -16.01 0.42 41.30
CA VAL A 119 -15.70 1.27 40.13
C VAL A 119 -15.20 2.64 40.57
N LYS A 120 -15.76 3.23 41.63
CA LYS A 120 -15.33 4.51 42.23
C LYS A 120 -13.96 4.40 42.89
N SER A 121 -13.63 3.25 43.47
CA SER A 121 -12.31 2.99 44.04
C SER A 121 -11.23 3.16 42.96
N LYS A 122 -10.51 4.30 42.98
CA LYS A 122 -9.48 4.67 42.00
C LYS A 122 -8.26 3.77 42.18
N ASN A 123 -8.10 2.82 41.30
CA ASN A 123 -6.97 1.89 41.28
C ASN A 123 -5.80 2.46 40.50
N GLY A 124 -5.03 3.37 40.99
CA GLY A 124 -3.77 3.88 40.49
C GLY A 124 -3.39 3.38 39.05
N ALA A 125 -2.25 2.72 38.91
CA ALA A 125 -1.76 2.19 37.61
C ALA A 125 -2.56 1.00 37.02
N SER A 126 -3.54 0.44 37.70
CA SER A 126 -4.25 -0.82 37.34
C SER A 126 -5.57 -0.59 36.57
N GLY A 127 -6.00 0.67 36.41
CA GLY A 127 -7.23 1.04 35.70
C GLY A 127 -8.52 0.67 36.44
N ARG A 128 -9.64 1.30 36.08
CA ARG A 128 -10.96 1.07 36.70
C ARG A 128 -11.47 -0.36 36.49
N LEU A 129 -12.16 -0.90 37.47
CA LEU A 129 -12.94 -2.13 37.34
C LEU A 129 -14.16 -1.86 36.44
N ARG A 130 -14.64 -2.85 35.71
CA ARG A 130 -15.84 -2.78 34.85
C ARG A 130 -16.59 -4.08 34.96
N PHE A 131 -17.92 -3.98 35.09
CA PHE A 131 -18.83 -5.10 35.25
C PHE A 131 -19.82 -5.25 34.09
N PRO A 132 -19.38 -5.47 32.86
CA PRO A 132 -20.22 -5.44 31.66
C PRO A 132 -21.26 -6.55 31.61
N ARG A 133 -21.06 -7.72 32.28
CA ARG A 133 -22.05 -8.80 32.35
C ARG A 133 -23.14 -8.46 33.36
N LEU A 134 -22.74 -8.01 34.53
CA LEU A 134 -23.68 -7.57 35.57
C LEU A 134 -24.53 -6.41 35.05
N ASP A 135 -23.93 -5.39 34.42
CA ASP A 135 -24.59 -4.21 33.87
C ASP A 135 -25.60 -4.55 32.75
N VAL A 136 -25.34 -5.57 31.94
CA VAL A 136 -26.32 -6.07 30.95
C VAL A 136 -27.47 -6.77 31.62
N LEU A 137 -27.19 -7.57 32.66
CA LEU A 137 -28.19 -8.38 33.35
C LEU A 137 -29.15 -7.52 34.18
N THR A 138 -28.62 -6.58 34.96
CA THR A 138 -29.41 -5.63 35.76
C THR A 138 -30.27 -4.73 34.88
N TRP A 139 -29.70 -4.23 33.76
CA TRP A 139 -30.46 -3.46 32.78
C TRP A 139 -31.60 -4.25 32.14
N LEU A 140 -31.40 -5.56 31.82
CA LEU A 140 -32.47 -6.41 31.31
C LEU A 140 -33.60 -6.58 32.33
N MET A 141 -33.27 -6.76 33.63
CA MET A 141 -34.23 -6.90 34.69
C MET A 141 -35.08 -5.64 34.92
N ASP A 142 -34.55 -4.46 34.61
CA ASP A 142 -35.24 -3.17 34.67
C ASP A 142 -36.18 -2.92 33.47
N GLN A 143 -36.12 -3.76 32.43
CA GLN A 143 -36.99 -3.63 31.26
C GLN A 143 -38.28 -4.45 31.46
N SER A 144 -39.41 -3.80 31.71
CA SER A 144 -40.73 -4.43 31.69
C SER A 144 -41.28 -4.43 30.26
N LEU A 145 -41.32 -5.59 29.59
CA LEU A 145 -42.02 -5.77 28.32
C LEU A 145 -43.54 -5.91 28.63
N ARG A 146 -44.24 -4.78 28.74
CA ARG A 146 -45.70 -4.84 28.80
C ARG A 146 -46.28 -5.51 27.56
N ASN A 147 -47.16 -6.50 27.74
CA ASN A 147 -47.97 -7.10 26.68
C ASN A 147 -48.81 -6.00 25.99
N SER A 148 -48.22 -5.23 25.10
CA SER A 148 -48.95 -4.36 24.17
C SER A 148 -49.52 -5.26 23.11
N ARG A 149 -50.86 -5.42 23.15
CA ARG A 149 -51.64 -6.23 22.18
C ARG A 149 -51.11 -6.01 20.76
N GLY A 150 -50.47 -7.05 20.19
CA GLY A 150 -50.13 -7.13 18.77
C GLY A 150 -48.70 -6.83 18.34
N ARG A 151 -47.71 -6.67 19.24
CA ARG A 151 -46.30 -6.51 18.83
C ARG A 151 -45.41 -7.65 19.37
N ASP A 152 -44.55 -8.20 18.48
CA ASP A 152 -43.60 -9.23 18.81
C ASP A 152 -42.63 -8.74 19.94
N PRO A 153 -42.61 -9.36 21.15
CA PRO A 153 -41.72 -8.97 22.23
C PRO A 153 -40.24 -9.04 21.86
N GLN A 154 -39.85 -9.98 21.00
CA GLN A 154 -38.48 -10.14 20.56
C GLN A 154 -38.03 -8.99 19.63
N ALA A 155 -38.93 -8.49 18.78
CA ALA A 155 -38.67 -7.33 17.94
C ALA A 155 -38.50 -6.06 18.76
N GLN A 156 -39.30 -5.91 19.86
CA GLN A 156 -39.16 -4.78 20.80
C GLN A 156 -37.83 -4.84 21.56
N LEU A 157 -37.45 -6.02 22.06
CA LEU A 157 -36.21 -6.23 22.80
C LEU A 157 -34.99 -5.99 21.87
N ARG A 158 -35.02 -6.44 20.63
CA ARG A 158 -33.98 -6.16 19.62
C ARG A 158 -33.81 -4.66 19.40
N ARG A 159 -34.89 -3.88 19.31
CA ARG A 159 -34.81 -2.41 19.18
C ARG A 159 -34.19 -1.76 20.41
N LEU A 160 -34.55 -2.19 21.62
CA LEU A 160 -33.98 -1.70 22.89
C LEU A 160 -32.47 -2.02 22.99
N LEU A 161 -32.04 -3.21 22.63
CA LEU A 161 -30.62 -3.59 22.56
C LEU A 161 -29.85 -2.77 21.53
N LEU A 162 -30.43 -2.52 20.35
CA LEU A 162 -29.85 -1.68 19.32
C LEU A 162 -29.72 -0.22 19.78
N SER A 163 -30.75 0.33 20.45
CA SER A 163 -30.71 1.71 20.96
C SER A 163 -29.65 1.89 22.07
N ARG A 164 -29.47 0.88 22.94
CA ARG A 164 -28.37 0.87 23.91
C ARG A 164 -27.00 0.84 23.26
N ALA A 165 -26.84 0.02 22.22
CA ALA A 165 -25.59 -0.09 21.48
C ALA A 165 -25.30 1.16 20.64
N SER A 166 -26.34 1.87 20.13
CA SER A 166 -26.19 3.09 19.33
C SER A 166 -25.61 4.29 20.10
N ARG A 167 -25.65 4.27 21.42
CA ARG A 167 -24.98 5.24 22.29
C ARG A 167 -23.46 5.03 22.39
N SER A 168 -22.90 3.98 21.76
CA SER A 168 -21.46 3.74 21.73
C SER A 168 -20.75 4.72 20.79
N SER A 169 -19.49 5.09 21.10
CA SER A 169 -18.68 6.06 20.36
C SER A 169 -18.44 5.70 18.89
N ILE A 170 -18.49 4.41 18.54
CA ILE A 170 -18.25 3.90 17.16
C ILE A 170 -19.38 4.33 16.22
N ILE A 171 -20.66 4.24 16.67
CA ILE A 171 -21.80 4.64 15.83
C ILE A 171 -21.87 6.15 15.68
N ASN A 172 -21.49 6.89 16.72
CA ASN A 172 -21.42 8.35 16.67
C ASN A 172 -20.27 8.83 15.75
N TRP A 173 -19.19 8.08 15.67
CA TRP A 173 -18.12 8.33 14.70
C TRP A 173 -18.57 8.05 13.25
N ALA A 174 -19.21 6.90 13.00
CA ALA A 174 -19.73 6.54 11.68
C ALA A 174 -20.78 7.56 11.19
N ARG A 175 -21.66 8.04 12.09
CA ARG A 175 -22.66 9.08 11.76
C ARG A 175 -22.01 10.41 11.42
N ARG A 176 -20.92 10.81 12.11
CA ARG A 176 -20.15 12.02 11.78
C ARG A 176 -19.43 11.90 10.45
N ALA A 177 -18.84 10.73 10.15
CA ALA A 177 -18.18 10.47 8.88
C ALA A 177 -19.15 10.58 7.66
N VAL A 178 -20.41 10.19 7.84
CA VAL A 178 -21.46 10.34 6.80
C VAL A 178 -21.91 11.80 6.63
N GLN A 179 -21.80 12.64 7.66
CA GLN A 179 -22.16 14.06 7.57
C GLN A 179 -21.13 14.92 6.81
N THR A 180 -19.95 14.37 6.50
CA THR A 180 -18.89 15.03 5.73
C THR A 180 -18.91 14.66 4.24
N VAL A 181 -20.02 14.12 3.72
CA VAL A 181 -20.16 13.74 2.31
C VAL A 181 -20.25 15.02 1.44
N PRO A 182 -19.44 15.14 0.37
CA PRO A 182 -19.51 16.27 -0.57
C PRO A 182 -20.86 16.32 -1.31
N GLU A 183 -21.27 17.50 -1.77
CA GLU A 183 -22.56 17.71 -2.48
C GLU A 183 -22.69 16.89 -3.78
N ARG A 184 -21.58 16.39 -4.35
CA ARG A 184 -21.55 15.45 -5.50
C ARG A 184 -20.61 14.28 -5.17
N PRO A 185 -21.11 13.20 -4.55
CA PRO A 185 -20.27 12.06 -4.21
C PRO A 185 -19.93 11.23 -5.46
N SER A 186 -18.65 10.87 -5.63
CA SER A 186 -18.22 9.88 -6.62
C SER A 186 -18.75 8.48 -6.26
N VAL A 187 -18.83 7.57 -7.24
CA VAL A 187 -19.27 6.18 -7.02
C VAL A 187 -18.46 5.51 -5.90
N ALA A 188 -17.15 5.77 -5.82
CA ALA A 188 -16.28 5.30 -4.74
C ALA A 188 -16.74 5.80 -3.36
N TRP A 189 -17.18 7.05 -3.24
CA TRP A 189 -17.73 7.60 -1.99
C TRP A 189 -19.05 6.94 -1.59
N ILE A 190 -19.92 6.60 -2.55
CA ILE A 190 -21.17 5.89 -2.29
C ILE A 190 -20.87 4.48 -1.76
N VAL A 191 -19.93 3.76 -2.34
CA VAL A 191 -19.49 2.44 -1.87
C VAL A 191 -18.87 2.54 -0.46
N ILE A 192 -17.98 3.49 -0.23
CA ILE A 192 -17.37 3.73 1.10
C ILE A 192 -18.43 4.08 2.14
N ALA A 193 -19.38 4.95 1.83
CA ALA A 193 -20.48 5.33 2.73
C ALA A 193 -21.39 4.13 3.04
N THR A 194 -21.74 3.29 2.05
CA THR A 194 -22.54 2.08 2.21
C THR A 194 -21.82 1.05 3.08
N VAL A 195 -20.51 0.87 2.89
CA VAL A 195 -19.66 0.00 3.72
C VAL A 195 -19.53 0.55 5.15
N LEU A 196 -19.28 1.85 5.33
CA LEU A 196 -19.17 2.50 6.64
C LEU A 196 -20.48 2.45 7.44
N VAL A 197 -21.64 2.50 6.80
CA VAL A 197 -22.96 2.38 7.43
C VAL A 197 -23.36 0.92 7.63
N GLY A 198 -23.13 0.06 6.64
CA GLY A 198 -23.53 -1.35 6.65
C GLY A 198 -22.71 -2.23 7.61
N LEU A 199 -21.38 -2.06 7.65
CA LEU A 199 -20.49 -2.84 8.52
C LEU A 199 -20.82 -2.73 10.01
N PRO A 200 -21.15 -1.55 10.61
CA PRO A 200 -21.58 -1.46 11.99
C PRO A 200 -22.86 -2.24 12.30
N PHE A 201 -23.84 -2.27 11.39
CA PHE A 201 -25.07 -3.04 11.56
C PHE A 201 -24.85 -4.55 11.49
N ILE A 202 -24.05 -5.01 10.54
CA ILE A 202 -23.63 -6.41 10.44
C ILE A 202 -22.84 -6.81 11.70
N TRP A 203 -21.90 -5.97 12.12
CA TRP A 203 -21.11 -6.19 13.33
C TRP A 203 -21.99 -6.27 14.58
N LEU A 204 -23.00 -5.39 14.74
CA LEU A 204 -23.97 -5.44 15.84
C LEU A 204 -24.80 -6.72 15.79
N ARG A 205 -25.28 -7.13 14.61
CA ARG A 205 -26.03 -8.39 14.45
C ARG A 205 -25.20 -9.61 14.83
N LEU A 206 -23.93 -9.66 14.42
CA LEU A 206 -22.97 -10.69 14.82
C LEU A 206 -22.65 -10.64 16.32
N ARG A 207 -22.58 -9.44 16.91
CA ARG A 207 -22.33 -9.24 18.34
C ARG A 207 -23.47 -9.78 19.20
N PHE A 208 -24.75 -9.54 18.83
CA PHE A 208 -25.92 -10.04 19.57
C PHE A 208 -26.28 -11.49 19.28
N SER A 209 -25.72 -12.12 18.26
CA SER A 209 -25.92 -13.54 17.97
C SER A 209 -25.40 -14.45 19.10
N GLY A 210 -24.43 -13.99 19.89
CA GLY A 210 -23.76 -14.80 20.91
C GLY A 210 -22.87 -15.92 20.39
N ARG A 211 -22.76 -16.10 19.06
CA ARG A 211 -22.06 -17.24 18.41
C ARG A 211 -20.61 -16.93 18.04
N VAL A 212 -20.29 -15.71 17.62
CA VAL A 212 -18.98 -15.35 17.08
C VAL A 212 -17.95 -15.13 18.20
N PRO A 213 -16.82 -15.88 18.22
CA PRO A 213 -15.91 -15.93 19.36
C PRO A 213 -15.27 -14.59 19.78
N LEU A 214 -14.92 -13.73 18.83
CA LEU A 214 -14.18 -12.47 19.08
C LEU A 214 -15.09 -11.24 19.17
N VAL A 215 -16.27 -11.30 18.58
CA VAL A 215 -17.19 -10.16 18.43
C VAL A 215 -18.25 -10.14 19.52
N SER A 216 -18.78 -11.31 19.91
CA SER A 216 -19.93 -11.43 20.82
C SER A 216 -19.65 -11.21 22.31
N GLY A 217 -18.37 -11.10 22.71
CA GLY A 217 -17.94 -10.71 24.07
C GLY A 217 -18.81 -11.21 25.25
N PRO A 218 -19.49 -10.30 26.00
CA PRO A 218 -20.33 -10.65 27.14
C PRO A 218 -21.53 -11.54 26.77
N TYR A 219 -22.13 -11.36 25.58
CA TYR A 219 -23.33 -12.08 25.16
C TYR A 219 -23.11 -13.59 24.97
N ARG A 220 -21.93 -13.99 24.51
CA ARG A 220 -21.54 -15.40 24.41
C ARG A 220 -21.45 -16.08 25.78
N TRP A 221 -21.10 -15.33 26.81
CA TRP A 221 -21.04 -15.87 28.17
C TRP A 221 -22.43 -16.29 28.67
N PHE A 222 -23.45 -15.48 28.43
CA PHE A 222 -24.84 -15.79 28.81
C PHE A 222 -25.37 -17.06 28.15
N MET A 223 -25.05 -17.30 26.88
CA MET A 223 -25.45 -18.48 26.13
C MET A 223 -24.85 -19.80 26.63
N ARG A 224 -23.89 -19.73 27.55
CA ARG A 224 -23.18 -20.90 28.12
C ARG A 224 -23.53 -21.16 29.57
N GLN A 225 -24.49 -20.45 30.13
CA GLN A 225 -24.88 -20.63 31.55
C GLN A 225 -25.94 -21.74 31.65
N SER A 226 -25.72 -22.62 32.61
CA SER A 226 -26.64 -23.73 32.88
C SER A 226 -27.84 -23.32 33.72
N GLN A 227 -27.78 -22.20 34.46
CA GLN A 227 -28.76 -21.73 35.40
C GLN A 227 -30.09 -21.30 34.73
N LEU A 228 -30.00 -20.75 33.53
CA LEU A 228 -31.17 -20.34 32.73
C LEU A 228 -30.93 -20.72 31.25
N PRO A 229 -31.18 -21.99 30.86
CA PRO A 229 -31.02 -22.40 29.48
C PRO A 229 -32.03 -21.68 28.60
N PRO A 230 -31.64 -21.14 27.44
CA PRO A 230 -32.57 -20.48 26.53
C PRO A 230 -33.57 -21.49 26.00
N ARG A 231 -34.86 -21.14 25.99
CA ARG A 231 -35.93 -21.97 25.41
C ARG A 231 -35.78 -22.16 23.90
N SER A 232 -35.14 -21.24 23.25
CA SER A 232 -34.76 -21.35 21.84
C SER A 232 -33.23 -21.24 21.74
N PRO A 233 -32.52 -22.24 21.24
CA PRO A 233 -31.05 -22.21 21.14
C PRO A 233 -30.52 -21.21 20.10
N ALA A 234 -31.36 -20.33 19.56
CA ALA A 234 -31.03 -19.56 18.38
C ALA A 234 -30.16 -18.31 18.69
N ASP A 235 -30.48 -17.51 19.72
CA ASP A 235 -29.77 -16.27 19.98
C ASP A 235 -29.93 -15.76 21.44
N PHE A 236 -29.14 -14.70 21.77
CA PHE A 236 -29.21 -14.03 23.10
C PHE A 236 -30.57 -13.36 23.35
N VAL A 237 -31.33 -13.02 22.34
CA VAL A 237 -32.63 -12.35 22.48
C VAL A 237 -33.64 -13.26 23.16
N GLY A 238 -33.66 -14.57 22.83
CA GLY A 238 -34.52 -15.57 23.49
C GLY A 238 -34.17 -15.76 24.99
N PHE A 239 -32.86 -15.69 25.35
CA PHE A 239 -32.43 -15.70 26.75
C PHE A 239 -32.90 -14.43 27.50
N ALA A 240 -32.74 -13.25 26.88
CA ALA A 240 -33.11 -11.98 27.50
C ALA A 240 -34.65 -11.88 27.71
N GLU A 241 -35.44 -12.45 26.82
CA GLU A 241 -36.92 -12.50 26.98
C GLU A 241 -37.38 -13.18 28.30
N GLN A 242 -36.68 -14.23 28.73
CA GLN A 242 -37.02 -14.92 30.00
C GLN A 242 -36.80 -14.02 31.22
N LEU A 243 -35.77 -13.17 31.18
CA LEU A 243 -35.45 -12.28 32.32
C LEU A 243 -36.39 -11.07 32.40
N THR A 244 -37.10 -10.75 31.34
CA THR A 244 -38.04 -9.60 31.29
C THR A 244 -39.45 -9.98 31.65
N LYS A 245 -39.74 -11.26 31.98
CA LYS A 245 -41.07 -11.72 32.44
C LYS A 245 -41.38 -11.23 33.87
N GLU A 246 -42.63 -10.92 34.10
CA GLU A 246 -43.08 -10.34 35.39
C GLU A 246 -43.18 -11.39 36.52
N GLU A 247 -43.39 -12.66 36.21
CA GLU A 247 -43.55 -13.73 37.18
C GLU A 247 -42.46 -14.81 37.02
N TRP A 248 -41.74 -15.03 38.13
CA TRP A 248 -40.77 -16.12 38.23
C TRP A 248 -41.23 -17.17 39.25
N PRO A 249 -41.26 -18.49 38.91
CA PRO A 249 -41.42 -19.56 39.91
C PRO A 249 -40.28 -19.55 40.93
N ARG A 250 -40.50 -20.07 42.16
CA ARG A 250 -39.48 -20.10 43.25
C ARG A 250 -38.12 -20.65 42.81
N GLU A 251 -38.06 -21.74 42.08
CA GLU A 251 -36.86 -22.33 41.57
C GLU A 251 -36.12 -21.36 40.58
N SER A 252 -36.88 -20.61 39.80
CA SER A 252 -36.34 -19.60 38.90
C SER A 252 -35.73 -18.41 39.63
N SER A 253 -36.28 -18.00 40.79
CA SER A 253 -35.78 -16.89 41.61
C SER A 253 -34.38 -17.19 42.16
N GLN A 254 -34.15 -18.37 42.68
CA GLN A 254 -32.80 -18.80 43.11
C GLN A 254 -31.81 -18.89 41.94
N GLN A 255 -32.24 -19.36 40.79
CA GLN A 255 -31.43 -19.43 39.59
C GLN A 255 -31.02 -18.05 39.08
N VAL A 256 -31.93 -17.07 39.10
CA VAL A 256 -31.65 -15.66 38.74
C VAL A 256 -30.66 -15.04 39.71
N THR A 257 -30.80 -15.29 41.04
CA THR A 257 -29.85 -14.82 42.05
C THR A 257 -28.44 -15.38 41.79
N LYS A 258 -28.33 -16.70 41.54
CA LYS A 258 -27.06 -17.33 41.19
C LYS A 258 -26.47 -16.77 39.88
N LEU A 259 -27.29 -16.45 38.87
CA LEU A 259 -26.87 -15.85 37.63
C LEU A 259 -26.30 -14.44 37.82
N LEU A 260 -26.93 -13.60 38.68
CA LEU A 260 -26.45 -12.26 39.07
C LEU A 260 -25.06 -12.34 39.70
N VAL A 261 -24.92 -13.20 40.74
CA VAL A 261 -23.64 -13.41 41.42
C VAL A 261 -22.59 -13.98 40.45
N ASN A 262 -22.94 -14.95 39.60
CA ASN A 262 -22.01 -15.51 38.64
C ASN A 262 -21.57 -14.48 37.59
N ALA A 263 -22.46 -13.57 37.13
CA ALA A 263 -22.10 -12.46 36.25
C ALA A 263 -21.06 -11.53 36.88
N PHE A 264 -21.28 -11.13 38.13
CA PHE A 264 -20.36 -10.31 38.93
C PHE A 264 -18.98 -10.98 39.08
N LEU A 265 -18.96 -12.22 39.57
CA LEU A 265 -17.72 -12.98 39.77
C LEU A 265 -17.00 -13.28 38.42
N ALA A 266 -17.74 -13.50 37.34
CA ALA A 266 -17.15 -13.71 36.00
C ALA A 266 -16.50 -12.43 35.44
N ASP A 267 -17.07 -11.25 35.74
CA ASP A 267 -16.46 -9.98 35.40
C ASP A 267 -15.15 -9.76 36.16
N LEU A 268 -15.13 -10.06 37.45
CA LEU A 268 -13.92 -10.03 38.27
C LEU A 268 -12.86 -11.01 37.78
N ARG A 269 -13.24 -12.29 37.49
CA ARG A 269 -12.34 -13.30 36.93
C ARG A 269 -11.75 -12.82 35.63
N HIS A 270 -12.55 -12.16 34.78
CA HIS A 270 -12.12 -11.64 33.48
C HIS A 270 -11.10 -10.53 33.61
N VAL A 271 -11.33 -9.57 34.51
CA VAL A 271 -10.45 -8.42 34.73
C VAL A 271 -9.14 -8.82 35.42
N TYR A 272 -9.16 -9.83 36.28
CA TYR A 272 -7.96 -10.35 36.98
C TYR A 272 -7.24 -11.47 36.24
N ARG A 273 -7.66 -11.84 35.01
CA ARG A 273 -6.99 -12.86 34.22
C ARG A 273 -5.63 -12.37 33.71
N ARG A 274 -4.55 -13.09 34.08
CA ARG A 274 -3.20 -12.87 33.55
C ARG A 274 -3.14 -13.44 32.14
N SER A 275 -3.19 -12.60 31.11
CA SER A 275 -3.06 -13.00 29.70
C SER A 275 -2.13 -12.03 28.99
N TYR A 276 -1.42 -12.51 27.96
CA TYR A 276 -0.60 -11.67 27.11
C TYR A 276 -1.42 -10.56 26.44
N ARG A 277 -2.65 -10.87 26.04
CA ARG A 277 -3.58 -9.91 25.42
C ARG A 277 -4.23 -8.92 26.42
N ARG A 278 -3.96 -9.05 27.74
CA ARG A 278 -4.58 -8.21 28.80
C ARG A 278 -3.57 -7.77 29.84
N PRO A 279 -2.75 -6.79 29.49
CA PRO A 279 -1.67 -6.34 30.35
C PRO A 279 -2.15 -5.72 31.66
N LEU A 280 -3.37 -5.14 31.72
CA LEU A 280 -3.93 -4.58 32.95
C LEU A 280 -4.15 -5.66 34.04
N GLY A 281 -4.49 -6.89 33.67
CA GLY A 281 -4.63 -7.99 34.62
C GLY A 281 -3.31 -8.39 35.31
N ARG A 282 -2.17 -8.10 34.70
CA ARG A 282 -0.83 -8.34 35.24
C ARG A 282 -0.37 -7.24 36.21
N ARG A 283 -0.93 -6.03 36.11
CA ARG A 283 -0.61 -4.89 36.95
C ARG A 283 -1.34 -4.93 38.31
N ARG A 284 -2.35 -5.78 38.45
CA ARG A 284 -3.15 -5.90 39.68
C ARG A 284 -2.43 -6.81 40.64
N MET A 285 -1.84 -6.25 41.69
CA MET A 285 -1.05 -6.97 42.69
C MET A 285 -1.87 -7.35 43.91
N THR A 286 -3.09 -6.79 44.06
CA THR A 286 -4.02 -7.06 45.18
C THR A 286 -5.37 -7.55 44.65
N TYR A 287 -6.08 -8.35 45.46
CA TYR A 287 -7.45 -8.75 45.20
C TYR A 287 -8.44 -7.69 45.66
N PRO A 288 -9.65 -7.58 45.06
CA PRO A 288 -10.70 -6.68 45.52
C PRO A 288 -11.28 -7.20 46.80
N VAL A 289 -11.56 -6.29 47.77
CA VAL A 289 -12.13 -6.57 49.07
C VAL A 289 -13.56 -6.04 49.12
N LEU A 290 -14.51 -6.89 49.43
CA LEU A 290 -15.88 -6.51 49.73
C LEU A 290 -16.10 -6.60 51.25
N LEU A 291 -16.36 -5.47 51.87
CA LEU A 291 -16.71 -5.31 53.29
C LEU A 291 -18.23 -5.07 53.36
N LEU A 292 -18.96 -6.07 53.84
CA LEU A 292 -20.42 -6.05 53.90
C LEU A 292 -20.88 -6.10 55.37
N ASP A 293 -21.34 -4.98 55.88
CA ASP A 293 -21.74 -4.86 57.27
C ASP A 293 -23.25 -5.03 57.52
N ASN A 294 -23.63 -5.35 58.76
CA ASN A 294 -25.00 -5.49 59.21
C ASN A 294 -25.89 -6.40 58.37
N ILE A 295 -25.29 -7.55 57.92
CA ILE A 295 -26.04 -8.50 57.08
C ILE A 295 -27.06 -9.27 57.94
N THR A 296 -28.29 -9.35 57.39
CA THR A 296 -29.42 -10.06 57.97
C THR A 296 -30.16 -10.86 56.88
N ARG A 297 -31.20 -11.58 57.30
CA ARG A 297 -32.10 -12.28 56.36
C ARG A 297 -32.94 -11.29 55.56
N ASP A 298 -33.37 -10.20 56.21
CA ASP A 298 -34.33 -9.26 55.64
C ASP A 298 -33.73 -8.30 54.63
N ASN A 299 -32.43 -8.01 54.71
CA ASN A 299 -31.74 -7.13 53.77
C ASN A 299 -31.05 -7.86 52.57
N GLY A 300 -31.23 -9.18 52.49
CA GLY A 300 -30.62 -9.97 51.38
C GLY A 300 -29.15 -10.31 51.53
N GLY A 301 -28.49 -9.90 52.65
CA GLY A 301 -27.06 -10.14 52.86
C GLY A 301 -26.70 -11.62 53.00
N TYR A 302 -27.53 -12.41 53.73
CA TYR A 302 -27.34 -13.87 53.83
C TYR A 302 -27.63 -14.57 52.49
N ASP A 303 -28.61 -14.10 51.70
CA ASP A 303 -28.90 -14.66 50.38
C ASP A 303 -27.76 -14.42 49.39
N LEU A 304 -27.11 -13.24 49.46
CA LEU A 304 -25.92 -12.95 48.68
C LEU A 304 -24.76 -13.89 49.06
N GLN A 305 -24.51 -14.11 50.35
CA GLN A 305 -23.46 -15.04 50.80
C GLN A 305 -23.77 -16.49 50.34
N ARG A 306 -24.99 -16.94 50.49
CA ARG A 306 -25.44 -18.27 50.02
C ARG A 306 -25.23 -18.40 48.51
N ALA A 307 -25.65 -17.43 47.75
CA ALA A 307 -25.49 -17.45 46.29
C ALA A 307 -24.00 -17.46 45.87
N VAL A 308 -23.11 -16.74 46.57
CA VAL A 308 -21.66 -16.80 46.33
C VAL A 308 -21.12 -18.21 46.64
N ASN A 309 -21.51 -18.82 47.75
CA ASN A 309 -21.12 -20.18 48.11
C ASN A 309 -21.55 -21.19 47.02
N ASP A 310 -22.81 -21.13 46.64
CA ASP A 310 -23.38 -22.01 45.62
C ASP A 310 -22.70 -21.85 44.25
N VAL A 311 -22.50 -20.62 43.81
CA VAL A 311 -21.83 -20.33 42.51
C VAL A 311 -20.37 -20.81 42.54
N ARG A 312 -19.64 -20.69 43.67
CA ARG A 312 -18.27 -21.21 43.81
C ARG A 312 -18.23 -22.75 43.68
N ASN A 313 -19.22 -23.44 44.24
CA ASN A 313 -19.36 -24.89 44.12
C ASN A 313 -19.80 -25.35 42.74
N GLU A 314 -20.78 -24.69 42.10
CA GLU A 314 -21.29 -25.03 40.77
C GLU A 314 -20.26 -24.76 39.64
N VAL A 315 -19.63 -23.59 39.67
CA VAL A 315 -18.71 -23.15 38.62
C VAL A 315 -17.32 -23.75 38.78
N ARG A 316 -16.92 -24.09 40.02
CA ARG A 316 -15.59 -24.65 40.40
C ARG A 316 -14.39 -23.86 39.85
N LEU A 317 -14.56 -22.56 39.64
CA LEU A 317 -13.49 -21.63 39.22
C LEU A 317 -13.20 -20.64 40.31
N ASN A 318 -11.94 -20.53 40.71
CA ASN A 318 -11.51 -19.55 41.70
C ASN A 318 -11.75 -18.12 41.20
N ASP A 319 -12.41 -17.32 42.00
CA ASP A 319 -12.61 -15.89 41.79
C ASP A 319 -11.62 -15.07 42.67
N PRO A 320 -11.37 -13.81 42.26
CA PRO A 320 -10.44 -12.94 42.99
C PRO A 320 -11.10 -12.16 44.13
N LEU A 321 -12.35 -12.44 44.53
CA LEU A 321 -13.08 -11.66 45.51
C LEU A 321 -12.78 -12.13 46.94
N LEU A 322 -12.25 -11.23 47.78
CA LEU A 322 -12.22 -11.40 49.22
C LEU A 322 -13.50 -10.76 49.81
N LEU A 323 -14.41 -11.58 50.31
CA LEU A 323 -15.64 -11.14 50.97
C LEU A 323 -15.44 -11.22 52.49
N VAL A 324 -15.62 -10.10 53.18
CA VAL A 324 -15.62 -9.99 54.62
C VAL A 324 -16.97 -9.42 55.04
N SER A 325 -17.67 -10.11 55.90
CA SER A 325 -19.02 -9.70 56.34
C SER A 325 -19.11 -9.55 57.86
N GLY A 326 -19.89 -8.60 58.30
CA GLY A 326 -20.23 -8.38 59.73
C GLY A 326 -21.68 -8.72 59.98
N SER A 327 -21.96 -9.53 60.99
CA SER A 327 -23.32 -9.93 61.44
C SER A 327 -23.41 -10.14 62.93
N ARG A 328 -24.63 -10.04 63.47
CA ARG A 328 -24.89 -10.33 64.90
C ARG A 328 -25.01 -11.82 65.21
N LYS A 329 -25.38 -12.61 64.28
CA LYS A 329 -25.57 -14.05 64.37
C LYS A 329 -24.81 -14.78 63.27
N VAL A 330 -24.43 -16.02 63.52
CA VAL A 330 -23.82 -16.87 62.49
C VAL A 330 -24.81 -17.03 61.35
N PRO A 331 -24.34 -16.83 60.07
CA PRO A 331 -25.20 -17.03 58.92
C PRO A 331 -25.84 -18.43 58.90
N PRO A 332 -27.17 -18.57 58.78
CA PRO A 332 -27.82 -19.86 58.89
C PRO A 332 -27.28 -20.94 57.95
N HIS A 333 -26.99 -20.54 56.75
CA HIS A 333 -26.49 -21.41 55.71
C HIS A 333 -25.02 -21.85 55.88
N ALA A 334 -24.27 -21.18 56.72
CA ALA A 334 -22.91 -21.54 57.07
C ALA A 334 -22.85 -22.77 58.01
N LEU A 335 -23.96 -23.06 58.70
CA LEU A 335 -24.16 -24.20 59.61
C LEU A 335 -24.85 -25.38 58.92
N GLU A 336 -25.48 -25.15 57.75
CA GLU A 336 -26.07 -26.23 56.94
C GLU A 336 -24.95 -27.06 56.31
N LEU A 337 -24.69 -28.25 56.90
CA LEU A 337 -23.69 -29.17 56.38
C LEU A 337 -24.26 -29.93 55.16
N PRO A 338 -23.46 -30.07 54.06
CA PRO A 338 -23.80 -31.03 53.00
C PRO A 338 -24.00 -32.43 53.60
N ALA A 339 -24.99 -33.18 53.13
CA ALA A 339 -25.30 -34.53 53.62
C ALA A 339 -24.06 -35.42 53.66
N GLY A 340 -23.70 -35.88 54.89
CA GLY A 340 -22.56 -36.75 55.16
C GLY A 340 -21.24 -36.07 55.57
N ALA A 341 -21.24 -34.75 55.83
CA ALA A 341 -20.07 -34.06 56.40
C ALA A 341 -20.03 -34.17 57.92
N GLN A 342 -18.86 -34.49 58.49
CA GLN A 342 -18.67 -34.45 59.95
C GLN A 342 -18.60 -33.00 60.42
N GLN A 343 -19.24 -32.71 61.60
CA GLN A 343 -19.18 -31.42 62.25
C GLN A 343 -17.78 -31.18 62.81
N THR A 344 -16.97 -30.45 62.04
CA THR A 344 -15.72 -29.92 62.57
C THR A 344 -15.89 -28.44 62.82
N GLU A 345 -15.32 -27.95 63.94
CA GLU A 345 -15.40 -26.58 64.42
C GLU A 345 -15.11 -25.56 63.25
N THR A 346 -16.16 -25.05 62.68
CA THR A 346 -16.09 -24.03 61.64
C THR A 346 -16.06 -22.62 62.22
N VAL A 347 -16.22 -22.50 63.51
CA VAL A 347 -16.25 -21.25 64.27
C VAL A 347 -14.97 -21.15 65.11
N VAL A 348 -14.21 -20.10 64.88
CA VAL A 348 -12.93 -19.85 65.59
C VAL A 348 -13.00 -18.48 66.28
N THR A 349 -12.19 -18.31 67.35
CA THR A 349 -12.04 -17.00 68.04
C THR A 349 -11.08 -16.08 67.20
N ALA A 350 -11.15 -14.80 67.39
CA ALA A 350 -10.30 -13.81 66.72
C ALA A 350 -8.81 -14.16 66.88
N THR A 351 -8.35 -14.52 68.05
CA THR A 351 -6.98 -14.95 68.34
C THR A 351 -6.47 -16.17 67.51
N ARG A 352 -7.40 -17.02 67.08
CA ARG A 352 -7.10 -18.24 66.31
C ARG A 352 -7.42 -18.09 64.81
N ALA A 353 -7.56 -16.86 64.31
CA ALA A 353 -7.96 -16.60 62.92
C ALA A 353 -7.01 -17.23 61.87
N ALA A 354 -5.70 -17.21 62.12
CA ALA A 354 -4.70 -17.80 61.23
C ALA A 354 -4.75 -19.34 61.23
N THR A 355 -4.90 -19.97 62.37
CA THR A 355 -5.06 -21.43 62.48
C THR A 355 -6.39 -21.89 61.89
N GLY A 356 -7.45 -21.11 62.07
CA GLY A 356 -8.75 -21.33 61.44
C GLY A 356 -8.66 -21.30 59.90
N LEU A 357 -7.91 -20.38 59.32
CA LEU A 357 -7.66 -20.35 57.86
C LEU A 357 -6.92 -21.59 57.37
N ALA A 358 -5.89 -22.04 58.13
CA ALA A 358 -5.11 -23.25 57.75
C ALA A 358 -6.00 -24.51 57.78
N ALA A 359 -6.83 -24.66 58.83
CA ALA A 359 -7.79 -25.76 58.91
C ALA A 359 -8.83 -25.74 57.79
N TRP A 360 -9.37 -24.54 57.47
CA TRP A 360 -10.33 -24.33 56.38
C TRP A 360 -9.69 -24.72 55.05
N ARG A 361 -8.43 -24.32 54.73
CA ARG A 361 -7.73 -24.73 53.52
C ARG A 361 -7.57 -26.21 53.38
N GLY A 362 -7.20 -26.90 54.49
CA GLY A 362 -7.09 -28.38 54.52
C GLY A 362 -8.43 -29.07 54.21
N LYS A 363 -9.55 -28.48 54.69
CA LYS A 363 -10.91 -28.97 54.43
C LYS A 363 -11.29 -28.79 52.95
N VAL A 364 -11.05 -27.59 52.39
CA VAL A 364 -11.30 -27.29 50.97
C VAL A 364 -10.53 -28.26 50.06
N ASP A 365 -9.26 -28.49 50.34
CA ASP A 365 -8.43 -29.42 49.55
C ASP A 365 -8.95 -30.86 49.64
N ASN A 366 -9.42 -31.30 50.82
CA ASN A 366 -10.01 -32.63 51.03
C ASN A 366 -11.35 -32.78 50.29
N ASP A 367 -12.24 -31.77 50.38
CA ASP A 367 -13.55 -31.76 49.71
C ASP A 367 -13.37 -31.80 48.19
N ARG A 368 -12.40 -31.06 47.64
CA ARG A 368 -12.06 -31.08 46.23
C ARG A 368 -11.56 -32.44 45.75
N ARG A 369 -10.68 -33.09 46.53
CA ARG A 369 -10.19 -34.45 46.21
C ARG A 369 -11.34 -35.44 46.20
N LYS A 370 -12.30 -35.28 47.08
CA LYS A 370 -13.49 -36.14 47.19
C LYS A 370 -14.66 -35.70 46.25
N ARG A 371 -14.47 -34.63 45.47
CA ARG A 371 -15.49 -34.02 44.58
C ARG A 371 -16.81 -33.63 45.30
N ARG A 372 -16.71 -33.26 46.58
CA ARG A 372 -17.81 -32.78 47.39
C ARG A 372 -17.95 -31.26 47.28
N ASP A 373 -19.15 -30.74 47.62
CA ASP A 373 -19.34 -29.31 47.78
C ASP A 373 -18.66 -28.81 49.06
N THR A 374 -18.05 -27.63 48.97
CA THR A 374 -17.25 -27.01 50.01
C THR A 374 -18.04 -25.92 50.68
N ALA A 375 -17.97 -25.84 52.03
CA ALA A 375 -18.44 -24.66 52.77
C ALA A 375 -17.34 -23.56 52.68
N TRP A 376 -17.64 -22.49 51.89
CA TRP A 376 -16.67 -21.41 51.68
C TRP A 376 -16.61 -20.40 52.81
N TYR A 377 -17.21 -20.70 53.97
CA TYR A 377 -17.31 -19.82 55.14
C TYR A 377 -16.14 -20.08 56.09
N LEU A 378 -15.47 -18.96 56.53
CA LEU A 378 -14.57 -18.92 57.69
C LEU A 378 -15.23 -18.01 58.74
N ILE A 379 -15.78 -18.60 59.80
CA ILE A 379 -16.57 -17.90 60.82
C ILE A 379 -15.66 -17.56 61.99
N ILE A 380 -15.54 -16.25 62.28
CA ILE A 380 -14.69 -15.73 63.32
C ILE A 380 -15.62 -14.98 64.35
N THR A 381 -15.62 -15.40 65.60
CA THR A 381 -16.33 -14.70 66.65
C THR A 381 -15.45 -13.58 67.21
N ILE A 382 -16.03 -12.38 67.27
CA ILE A 382 -15.40 -11.18 67.81
C ILE A 382 -15.76 -11.09 69.29
N PRO A 383 -14.78 -11.04 70.22
CA PRO A 383 -15.02 -10.85 71.62
C PRO A 383 -15.54 -9.43 71.91
N ARG A 384 -15.92 -9.16 73.20
CA ARG A 384 -16.32 -7.82 73.61
C ARG A 384 -15.19 -6.82 73.52
N PRO A 385 -15.49 -5.52 73.36
CA PRO A 385 -14.46 -4.48 73.37
C PRO A 385 -13.54 -4.62 74.59
N ALA A 386 -12.23 -4.32 74.38
CA ALA A 386 -11.24 -4.36 75.43
C ALA A 386 -11.58 -3.41 76.59
N SER A 387 -11.20 -3.81 77.78
CA SER A 387 -11.28 -2.93 78.96
C SER A 387 -10.28 -1.75 78.83
N PRO A 388 -10.49 -0.59 79.43
CA PRO A 388 -9.55 0.54 79.34
C PRO A 388 -8.11 0.20 79.68
N GLU A 389 -7.87 -0.80 80.52
CA GLU A 389 -6.51 -1.25 80.88
C GLU A 389 -5.85 -2.10 79.80
N GLU A 390 -6.59 -2.77 78.92
CA GLU A 390 -6.10 -3.59 77.78
C GLU A 390 -5.97 -2.79 76.47
N GLN A 391 -6.58 -1.61 76.38
CA GLN A 391 -6.61 -0.81 75.16
C GLN A 391 -5.22 -0.38 74.72
N ASP A 392 -4.34 0.04 75.63
CA ASP A 392 -2.99 0.49 75.32
C ASP A 392 -2.14 -0.63 74.63
N GLU A 393 -2.28 -1.88 75.16
CA GLU A 393 -1.55 -3.04 74.62
C GLU A 393 -2.00 -3.38 73.20
N PHE A 394 -3.30 -3.39 72.97
CA PHE A 394 -3.86 -3.70 71.66
C PHE A 394 -3.63 -2.56 70.67
N GLU A 395 -3.64 -1.28 71.10
CA GLU A 395 -3.33 -0.14 70.22
C GLU A 395 -1.90 -0.18 69.78
N ILE A 396 -0.92 -0.45 70.61
CA ILE A 396 0.47 -0.66 70.26
C ILE A 396 0.62 -1.77 69.24
N GLY A 397 -0.06 -2.89 69.43
CA GLY A 397 -0.07 -3.99 68.43
C GLY A 397 -0.62 -3.61 67.07
N VAL A 398 -1.70 -2.84 67.04
CA VAL A 398 -2.29 -2.37 65.77
C VAL A 398 -1.43 -1.31 65.10
N LEU A 399 -0.81 -0.40 65.85
CA LEU A 399 0.15 0.59 65.35
C LEU A 399 1.42 -0.07 64.79
N ALA A 400 1.91 -1.11 65.45
CA ALA A 400 3.09 -1.88 64.98
C ALA A 400 2.86 -2.55 63.60
N LEU A 401 1.63 -2.87 63.23
CA LEU A 401 1.33 -3.43 61.93
C LEU A 401 1.50 -2.46 60.76
N GLY A 402 1.70 -1.14 60.99
CA GLY A 402 2.01 -0.14 59.98
C GLY A 402 1.24 -0.23 58.66
N LYS A 403 1.26 0.79 57.84
CA LYS A 403 0.75 0.70 56.45
C LYS A 403 1.82 0.10 55.54
N GLU A 404 1.49 -0.97 54.87
CA GLU A 404 2.41 -1.71 53.96
C GLU A 404 2.57 -1.08 52.63
N PRO A 405 3.78 -0.90 52.07
CA PRO A 405 3.94 -0.46 50.68
C PRO A 405 3.44 -1.54 49.74
N LEU A 406 2.66 -1.14 48.75
CA LEU A 406 2.15 -2.06 47.71
C LEU A 406 3.27 -2.48 46.77
N ASP A 407 3.33 -3.79 46.48
CA ASP A 407 4.28 -4.35 45.50
C ASP A 407 4.16 -3.63 44.12
N GLN A 408 5.29 -3.19 43.59
CA GLN A 408 5.32 -2.57 42.27
C GLN A 408 5.03 -3.59 41.17
N PRO A 409 4.26 -3.24 40.14
CA PRO A 409 4.05 -4.14 39.00
C PRO A 409 5.36 -4.40 38.28
N PRO A 410 5.59 -5.62 37.74
CA PRO A 410 6.83 -6.00 37.06
C PRO A 410 7.10 -5.07 35.86
N TRP A 411 8.41 -4.82 35.59
CA TRP A 411 8.87 -3.86 34.56
C TRP A 411 8.23 -4.06 33.19
N TRP A 412 7.98 -5.30 32.78
CA TRP A 412 7.28 -5.63 31.51
C TRP A 412 5.76 -5.31 31.51
N GLY A 413 5.20 -4.96 32.63
CA GLY A 413 3.85 -4.41 32.74
C GLY A 413 3.78 -2.88 32.61
N ARG A 414 4.90 -2.17 32.57
CA ARG A 414 4.93 -0.70 32.52
C ARG A 414 4.53 -0.17 31.13
N GLN A 415 4.02 1.06 31.06
CA GLN A 415 3.59 1.69 29.80
C GLN A 415 4.78 1.91 28.85
N VAL A 416 5.96 2.21 29.41
CA VAL A 416 7.19 2.48 28.64
C VAL A 416 7.55 1.32 27.72
N THR A 417 7.50 0.07 28.20
CA THR A 417 7.82 -1.11 27.37
C THR A 417 6.86 -1.33 26.20
N LYS A 418 5.63 -0.86 26.31
CA LYS A 418 4.66 -0.95 25.19
C LYS A 418 4.93 0.12 24.13
N VAL A 419 5.24 1.35 24.57
CA VAL A 419 5.59 2.44 23.66
C VAL A 419 6.89 2.10 22.92
N THR A 420 7.91 1.59 23.63
CA THR A 420 9.16 1.15 23.01
C THR A 420 8.93 0.00 22.02
N GLY A 421 8.11 -0.99 22.38
CA GLY A 421 7.77 -2.08 21.47
C GLY A 421 7.02 -1.62 20.21
N LEU A 422 6.12 -0.66 20.33
CA LEU A 422 5.42 -0.04 19.20
C LEU A 422 6.38 0.74 18.30
N VAL A 423 7.28 1.52 18.89
CA VAL A 423 8.29 2.29 18.14
C VAL A 423 9.22 1.36 17.36
N VAL A 424 9.66 0.25 17.95
CA VAL A 424 10.51 -0.74 17.25
C VAL A 424 9.76 -1.40 16.07
N VAL A 425 8.48 -1.72 16.26
CA VAL A 425 7.67 -2.28 15.16
C VAL A 425 7.47 -1.26 14.04
N LEU A 426 7.16 0.00 14.38
CA LEU A 426 7.00 1.06 13.39
C LEU A 426 8.32 1.37 12.64
N ALA A 427 9.44 1.37 13.36
CA ALA A 427 10.76 1.52 12.76
C ALA A 427 11.08 0.34 11.81
N GLY A 428 10.76 -0.90 12.20
CA GLY A 428 10.94 -2.06 11.34
C GLY A 428 10.07 -2.01 10.07
N VAL A 429 8.82 -1.56 10.19
CA VAL A 429 7.94 -1.34 9.03
C VAL A 429 8.47 -0.22 8.13
N ALA A 430 8.98 0.86 8.71
CA ALA A 430 9.57 1.96 7.94
C ALA A 430 10.82 1.52 7.17
N VAL A 431 11.72 0.75 7.81
CA VAL A 431 12.92 0.21 7.14
C VAL A 431 12.52 -0.75 6.01
N ALA A 432 11.58 -1.67 6.25
CA ALA A 432 11.10 -2.57 5.21
C ALA A 432 10.42 -1.83 4.05
N TYR A 433 9.72 -0.73 4.35
CA TYR A 433 9.11 0.12 3.34
C TYR A 433 10.15 0.90 2.52
N ILE A 434 11.19 1.44 3.16
CA ILE A 434 12.29 2.12 2.47
C ILE A 434 13.04 1.15 1.56
N ASP A 435 13.37 -0.04 2.03
CA ASP A 435 14.03 -1.09 1.26
C ASP A 435 13.15 -1.53 0.04
N TRP A 436 11.86 -1.73 0.28
CA TRP A 436 10.92 -2.02 -0.80
C TRP A 436 10.82 -0.88 -1.81
N SER A 437 10.70 0.38 -1.37
CA SER A 437 10.64 1.55 -2.23
C SER A 437 11.90 1.70 -3.09
N GLN A 438 13.10 1.48 -2.51
CA GLN A 438 14.36 1.52 -3.26
C GLN A 438 14.43 0.42 -4.32
N ALA A 439 13.91 -0.77 -4.04
CA ALA A 439 13.86 -1.87 -5.00
C ALA A 439 12.87 -1.60 -6.15
N HIS A 440 11.90 -0.68 -5.98
CA HIS A 440 10.87 -0.34 -6.95
C HIS A 440 10.96 1.14 -7.38
N CYS A 441 12.17 1.60 -7.68
CA CYS A 441 12.42 2.93 -8.25
C CYS A 441 11.93 4.12 -7.40
N GLY A 442 11.81 3.95 -6.08
CA GLY A 442 11.35 5.02 -5.19
C GLY A 442 9.84 5.28 -5.24
N THR A 443 9.04 4.43 -5.86
CA THR A 443 7.58 4.58 -5.94
C THR A 443 6.92 4.48 -4.57
N TRP A 444 5.89 5.31 -4.32
CA TRP A 444 5.26 5.44 -2.99
C TRP A 444 4.21 4.35 -2.69
N TRP A 445 3.58 3.77 -3.72
CA TRP A 445 2.49 2.81 -3.54
C TRP A 445 2.61 1.64 -4.53
N PRO A 446 2.51 0.39 -4.06
CA PRO A 446 2.43 -0.76 -4.96
C PRO A 446 1.12 -0.69 -5.77
N GLY A 447 1.23 -0.84 -7.10
CA GLY A 447 0.09 -0.95 -8.01
C GLY A 447 -0.36 0.34 -8.69
N LEU A 448 0.37 1.47 -8.54
CA LEU A 448 0.14 2.68 -9.34
C LEU A 448 0.97 2.67 -10.63
N GLU A 449 2.14 2.06 -10.60
CA GLU A 449 2.98 1.83 -11.77
C GLU A 449 2.99 0.33 -12.12
N PRO A 450 2.83 -0.06 -13.38
CA PRO A 450 2.65 -1.45 -13.73
C PRO A 450 3.80 -2.34 -13.29
N GLU A 451 5.05 -2.02 -13.64
CA GLU A 451 6.18 -2.86 -13.25
C GLU A 451 7.52 -2.12 -13.34
N LEU A 452 7.89 -1.44 -12.26
CA LEU A 452 9.19 -0.79 -12.13
C LEU A 452 10.12 -1.58 -11.20
N THR A 453 11.37 -1.75 -11.61
CA THR A 453 12.38 -2.50 -10.85
C THR A 453 13.71 -1.77 -10.88
N THR A 454 14.38 -1.65 -9.73
CA THR A 454 15.74 -1.13 -9.66
C THR A 454 16.74 -2.26 -9.85
N ILE A 455 17.54 -2.20 -10.91
CA ILE A 455 18.64 -3.13 -11.17
C ILE A 455 19.95 -2.36 -11.12
N GLY A 456 20.77 -2.63 -10.11
CA GLY A 456 21.95 -1.81 -9.83
C GLY A 456 21.54 -0.38 -9.42
N ASN A 457 21.89 0.62 -10.21
CA ASN A 457 21.50 2.02 -10.02
C ASN A 457 20.52 2.51 -11.11
N GLU A 458 19.97 1.62 -11.90
CA GLU A 458 19.05 1.95 -12.98
C GLU A 458 17.63 1.55 -12.62
N CYS A 459 16.69 2.44 -12.91
CA CYS A 459 15.28 2.12 -12.84
C CYS A 459 14.82 1.63 -14.22
N VAL A 460 14.42 0.38 -14.30
CA VAL A 460 13.97 -0.26 -15.55
C VAL A 460 12.57 -0.84 -15.38
N GLY A 461 11.87 -1.04 -16.49
CA GLY A 461 10.51 -1.57 -16.48
C GLY A 461 9.54 -0.72 -17.28
N VAL A 462 8.25 -0.83 -16.95
CA VAL A 462 7.13 -0.26 -17.72
C VAL A 462 6.34 0.72 -16.85
N SER A 463 6.06 1.92 -17.39
CA SER A 463 5.24 2.96 -16.78
C SER A 463 4.11 3.37 -17.73
N ASP A 464 3.02 3.92 -17.21
CA ASP A 464 1.94 4.55 -17.97
C ASP A 464 2.26 6.00 -18.39
N GLY A 465 3.49 6.45 -18.11
CA GLY A 465 3.98 7.81 -18.34
C GLY A 465 4.00 8.68 -17.09
N SER A 466 3.48 8.20 -15.94
CA SER A 466 3.50 8.93 -14.68
C SER A 466 4.86 8.90 -13.99
N TYR A 467 5.73 7.93 -14.32
CA TYR A 467 7.09 7.85 -13.80
C TYR A 467 8.08 8.56 -14.71
N ASP A 468 8.87 9.48 -14.13
CA ASP A 468 9.94 10.18 -14.85
C ASP A 468 11.23 9.33 -14.89
N PHE A 469 11.39 8.53 -15.95
CA PHE A 469 12.63 7.77 -16.20
C PHE A 469 13.84 8.68 -16.42
N PHE A 470 13.60 9.87 -16.93
CA PHE A 470 14.68 10.79 -17.29
C PHE A 470 15.28 11.47 -16.06
N GLN A 471 14.56 11.50 -14.92
CA GLN A 471 14.94 12.23 -13.70
C GLN A 471 15.49 13.63 -14.01
N SER A 472 14.89 14.28 -14.98
CA SER A 472 15.40 15.46 -15.64
C SER A 472 14.68 16.71 -15.18
N SER A 473 15.44 17.78 -14.97
CA SER A 473 14.89 19.13 -14.89
C SER A 473 14.49 19.69 -16.28
N ASP A 474 14.60 18.88 -17.34
CA ASP A 474 14.25 19.30 -18.70
C ASP A 474 12.73 19.43 -18.86
N ARG A 475 12.28 20.66 -18.93
CA ARG A 475 10.87 21.02 -19.05
C ARG A 475 10.23 20.46 -20.31
N SER A 476 10.98 20.27 -21.38
CA SER A 476 10.48 19.78 -22.65
C SER A 476 10.18 18.28 -22.63
N LEU A 477 10.97 17.49 -21.92
CA LEU A 477 10.71 16.07 -21.66
C LEU A 477 9.47 15.86 -20.81
N ASN A 478 9.36 16.60 -19.70
CA ASN A 478 8.18 16.53 -18.82
C ASN A 478 6.91 16.92 -19.56
N LEU A 479 6.97 17.89 -20.48
CA LEU A 479 5.82 18.29 -21.30
C LEU A 479 5.32 17.14 -22.19
N VAL A 480 6.22 16.34 -22.75
CA VAL A 480 5.85 15.21 -23.62
C VAL A 480 5.20 14.09 -22.81
N THR A 481 5.80 13.69 -21.71
CA THR A 481 5.24 12.64 -20.84
C THR A 481 3.89 13.05 -20.27
N ASP A 482 3.75 14.28 -19.76
CA ASP A 482 2.47 14.83 -19.29
C ASP A 482 1.41 14.86 -20.40
N THR A 483 1.84 15.10 -21.66
CA THR A 483 0.92 15.09 -22.81
C THR A 483 0.42 13.68 -23.11
N ILE A 484 1.29 12.68 -23.07
CA ILE A 484 0.93 11.27 -23.25
C ILE A 484 -0.03 10.81 -22.14
N VAL A 485 0.24 11.15 -20.87
CA VAL A 485 -0.65 10.81 -19.75
C VAL A 485 -2.05 11.39 -19.97
N ARG A 486 -2.15 12.68 -20.29
CA ARG A 486 -3.47 13.30 -20.58
C ARG A 486 -4.18 12.67 -21.78
N GLN A 487 -3.45 12.29 -22.81
CA GLN A 487 -4.01 11.62 -24.00
C GLN A 487 -4.44 10.19 -23.68
N ASN A 488 -3.75 9.48 -22.80
CA ASN A 488 -4.16 8.17 -22.28
C ASN A 488 -5.50 8.27 -21.54
N GLU A 489 -5.68 9.30 -20.69
CA GLU A 489 -6.95 9.55 -20.00
C GLU A 489 -8.08 9.87 -21.00
N GLN A 490 -7.79 10.67 -22.05
CA GLN A 490 -8.75 10.98 -23.11
C GLN A 490 -9.13 9.74 -23.93
N SER A 491 -8.16 8.86 -24.22
CA SER A 491 -8.38 7.59 -24.93
C SER A 491 -9.33 6.68 -24.16
N SER A 492 -9.12 6.53 -22.84
CA SER A 492 -10.00 5.77 -21.98
C SER A 492 -11.42 6.35 -21.96
N ALA A 493 -11.55 7.67 -21.80
CA ALA A 493 -12.85 8.34 -21.77
C ALA A 493 -13.61 8.22 -23.10
N LEU A 494 -12.92 8.26 -24.23
CA LEU A 494 -13.53 8.07 -25.56
C LEU A 494 -14.01 6.63 -25.76
N HIS A 495 -13.23 5.64 -25.32
CA HIS A 495 -13.65 4.25 -25.37
C HIS A 495 -14.85 4.00 -24.46
N ASP A 496 -14.85 4.53 -23.23
CA ASP A 496 -15.99 4.42 -22.30
C ASP A 496 -17.27 5.03 -22.90
N ALA A 497 -17.15 6.12 -23.66
CA ALA A 497 -18.26 6.75 -24.36
C ALA A 497 -18.73 5.95 -25.59
N ASN A 498 -17.83 5.25 -26.28
CA ASN A 498 -18.13 4.40 -27.43
C ASN A 498 -17.34 3.08 -27.37
N PRO A 499 -17.84 2.05 -26.66
CA PRO A 499 -17.17 0.75 -26.49
C PRO A 499 -17.03 -0.08 -27.79
N GLN A 500 -17.66 0.34 -28.89
CA GLN A 500 -17.50 -0.32 -30.19
C GLN A 500 -16.19 0.06 -30.87
N ARG A 501 -15.65 1.21 -30.53
CA ARG A 501 -14.38 1.71 -31.05
C ARG A 501 -13.21 0.90 -30.42
N PRO A 502 -12.30 0.35 -31.24
CA PRO A 502 -11.17 -0.42 -30.71
C PRO A 502 -10.31 0.42 -29.74
N TYR A 503 -9.92 -0.17 -28.63
CA TYR A 503 -8.99 0.43 -27.71
C TYR A 503 -7.78 -0.48 -27.55
N VAL A 504 -6.57 0.03 -27.83
CA VAL A 504 -5.33 -0.77 -27.89
C VAL A 504 -4.20 -0.05 -27.18
N THR A 505 -3.23 -0.82 -26.71
CA THR A 505 -2.00 -0.31 -26.10
C THR A 505 -0.81 -0.51 -27.03
N ILE A 506 -0.03 0.56 -27.25
CA ILE A 506 1.27 0.52 -27.90
C ILE A 506 2.34 0.89 -26.87
N VAL A 507 3.46 0.19 -26.87
CA VAL A 507 4.56 0.43 -25.94
C VAL A 507 5.70 1.15 -26.65
N PHE A 508 6.09 2.32 -26.16
CA PHE A 508 7.37 2.92 -26.51
C PHE A 508 8.45 2.31 -25.63
N PHE A 509 9.44 1.65 -26.23
CA PHE A 509 10.49 0.95 -25.51
C PHE A 509 11.85 1.49 -25.97
N SER A 510 12.62 2.06 -25.04
CA SER A 510 13.89 2.71 -25.39
C SER A 510 14.88 2.69 -24.21
N ASP A 511 16.05 3.23 -24.44
CA ASP A 511 17.07 3.54 -23.42
C ASP A 511 16.77 4.91 -22.81
N LEU A 512 16.04 4.92 -21.69
CA LEU A 512 15.60 6.15 -21.03
C LEU A 512 16.39 6.46 -19.75
N THR A 513 17.33 5.59 -19.38
CA THR A 513 18.15 5.79 -18.18
C THR A 513 19.11 6.96 -18.37
N PRO A 514 19.22 7.88 -17.40
CA PRO A 514 20.19 8.96 -17.47
C PRO A 514 21.63 8.46 -17.55
N SER A 515 22.27 8.62 -18.69
CA SER A 515 23.73 8.55 -18.75
C SER A 515 24.31 9.78 -18.01
N THR A 516 25.49 9.66 -17.41
CA THR A 516 26.17 10.73 -16.65
C THR A 516 26.68 11.88 -17.54
N GLY A 517 25.92 12.25 -18.56
CA GLY A 517 26.20 13.28 -19.54
C GLY A 517 25.18 14.44 -19.52
N PRO A 518 25.44 15.56 -20.21
CA PRO A 518 24.51 16.66 -20.31
C PRO A 518 23.20 16.24 -21.00
N ALA A 519 22.11 16.95 -20.69
CA ALA A 519 20.75 16.70 -21.21
C ALA A 519 20.64 16.66 -22.75
N ALA A 520 21.67 17.13 -23.46
CA ALA A 520 21.82 17.12 -24.93
C ALA A 520 21.70 15.72 -25.55
N GLY A 521 22.13 14.66 -24.85
CA GLY A 521 22.10 13.29 -25.41
C GLY A 521 20.73 12.64 -25.51
N ARG A 522 19.64 13.35 -25.15
CA ARG A 522 18.26 12.80 -25.12
C ARG A 522 17.28 13.50 -26.04
N ALA A 523 17.80 14.33 -26.91
CA ALA A 523 16.96 15.01 -27.90
C ALA A 523 16.25 14.00 -28.82
N ALA A 524 16.91 12.90 -29.17
CA ALA A 524 16.35 11.86 -30.01
C ALA A 524 15.17 11.13 -29.35
N GLU A 525 15.32 10.64 -28.11
CA GLU A 525 14.28 9.93 -27.35
C GLU A 525 13.07 10.84 -27.06
N ARG A 526 13.34 12.11 -26.74
CA ARG A 526 12.29 13.13 -26.61
C ARG A 526 11.52 13.32 -27.91
N GLU A 527 12.20 13.40 -29.03
CA GLU A 527 11.56 13.61 -30.34
C GLU A 527 10.79 12.36 -30.80
N GLU A 528 11.30 11.15 -30.52
CA GLU A 528 10.55 9.93 -30.74
C GLU A 528 9.22 9.94 -29.97
N LEU A 529 9.25 10.27 -28.66
CA LEU A 529 8.03 10.41 -27.84
C LEU A 529 7.08 11.49 -28.38
N GLN A 530 7.59 12.60 -28.90
CA GLN A 530 6.78 13.64 -29.53
C GLN A 530 6.06 13.11 -30.78
N GLY A 531 6.75 12.35 -31.61
CA GLY A 531 6.17 11.70 -32.78
C GLY A 531 5.04 10.74 -32.42
N ILE A 532 5.25 9.92 -31.39
CA ILE A 532 4.24 9.00 -30.86
C ILE A 532 3.02 9.76 -30.32
N ALA A 533 3.25 10.84 -29.55
CA ALA A 533 2.16 11.68 -29.02
C ALA A 533 1.33 12.34 -30.14
N VAL A 534 1.96 12.73 -31.27
CA VAL A 534 1.24 13.25 -32.44
C VAL A 534 0.41 12.14 -33.09
N ALA A 535 0.93 10.92 -33.21
CA ALA A 535 0.19 9.78 -33.75
C ALA A 535 -1.02 9.44 -32.85
N GLN A 536 -0.86 9.44 -31.54
CA GLN A 536 -1.94 9.23 -30.59
C GLN A 536 -3.01 10.34 -30.70
N ARG A 537 -2.58 11.61 -30.77
CA ARG A 537 -3.49 12.76 -30.92
C ARG A 537 -4.37 12.64 -32.17
N ARG A 538 -3.79 12.26 -33.31
CA ARG A 538 -4.54 12.03 -34.55
C ARG A 538 -5.66 11.01 -34.40
N GLN A 539 -5.45 9.96 -33.61
CA GLN A 539 -6.50 8.96 -33.35
C GLN A 539 -7.59 9.50 -32.45
N LEU A 540 -7.26 10.38 -31.49
CA LEU A 540 -8.26 11.06 -30.66
C LEU A 540 -9.17 11.98 -31.46
N ASP A 541 -8.62 12.65 -32.51
CA ASP A 541 -9.37 13.60 -33.34
C ASP A 541 -10.25 12.91 -34.39
N LYS A 542 -10.05 11.62 -34.67
CA LYS A 542 -10.88 10.83 -35.59
C LYS A 542 -12.21 10.44 -34.92
N GLY A 543 -13.30 10.48 -35.69
CA GLY A 543 -14.67 10.19 -35.21
C GLY A 543 -15.26 8.86 -35.72
N ASN A 544 -14.50 8.06 -36.46
CA ASN A 544 -14.97 6.81 -37.03
C ASN A 544 -14.88 5.63 -36.04
N ASP A 545 -15.88 4.75 -36.03
CA ASP A 545 -15.94 3.59 -35.13
C ASP A 545 -14.87 2.51 -35.44
N PHE A 546 -14.27 2.54 -36.61
CA PHE A 546 -13.18 1.61 -36.98
C PHE A 546 -11.81 2.11 -36.57
N ASP A 547 -11.64 3.41 -36.34
CA ASP A 547 -10.37 4.00 -35.96
C ASP A 547 -10.07 3.68 -34.48
N PRO A 548 -8.95 3.01 -34.18
CA PRO A 548 -8.64 2.69 -32.79
C PRO A 548 -8.29 3.93 -31.99
N VAL A 549 -8.67 3.96 -30.73
CA VAL A 549 -8.05 4.82 -29.71
C VAL A 549 -6.85 4.11 -29.12
N VAL A 550 -5.81 4.87 -28.81
CA VAL A 550 -4.50 4.30 -28.45
C VAL A 550 -4.10 4.75 -27.04
N ARG A 551 -3.70 3.79 -26.21
CA ARG A 551 -2.97 4.03 -24.98
C ARG A 551 -1.48 3.81 -25.21
N ILE A 552 -0.64 4.70 -24.70
CA ILE A 552 0.81 4.58 -24.78
C ILE A 552 1.37 4.19 -23.42
N LEU A 553 2.16 3.13 -23.37
CA LEU A 553 3.02 2.79 -22.25
C LEU A 553 4.47 3.15 -22.60
N ILE A 554 5.25 3.52 -21.59
CA ILE A 554 6.67 3.88 -21.73
C ILE A 554 7.50 2.84 -21.00
N ALA A 555 8.41 2.17 -21.71
CA ALA A 555 9.28 1.14 -21.18
C ALA A 555 10.75 1.56 -21.28
N ASN A 556 11.51 1.35 -20.19
CA ASN A 556 12.94 1.63 -20.10
C ASN A 556 13.75 0.34 -20.02
N GLY A 557 14.63 0.12 -21.01
CA GLY A 557 15.56 -1.01 -21.10
C GLY A 557 16.90 -0.82 -20.38
N GLY A 558 17.09 0.32 -19.70
CA GLY A 558 18.37 0.71 -19.11
C GLY A 558 19.40 1.15 -20.17
N VAL A 559 20.55 1.65 -19.69
CA VAL A 559 21.60 2.19 -20.58
C VAL A 559 22.02 1.19 -21.65
N GLY A 560 21.91 1.59 -22.93
CA GLY A 560 22.22 0.76 -24.08
C GLY A 560 21.37 -0.50 -24.18
N MET A 561 20.14 -0.49 -23.68
CA MET A 561 19.20 -1.61 -23.65
C MET A 561 19.69 -2.85 -22.91
N ARG A 562 20.66 -2.73 -21.97
CA ARG A 562 21.29 -3.87 -21.30
C ARG A 562 20.32 -4.72 -20.45
N HIS A 563 19.21 -4.14 -20.02
CA HIS A 563 18.12 -4.81 -19.28
C HIS A 563 16.87 -5.04 -20.16
N GLY A 564 16.96 -4.78 -21.44
CA GLY A 564 15.84 -4.87 -22.38
C GLY A 564 15.22 -6.26 -22.45
N GLU A 565 16.02 -7.33 -22.37
CA GLU A 565 15.53 -8.71 -22.33
C GLU A 565 14.64 -8.97 -21.09
N PHE A 566 15.02 -8.43 -19.91
CA PHE A 566 14.23 -8.51 -18.70
C PHE A 566 12.89 -7.76 -18.84
N VAL A 567 12.93 -6.54 -19.36
CA VAL A 567 11.71 -5.73 -19.58
C VAL A 567 10.80 -6.36 -20.66
N ALA A 568 11.36 -6.98 -21.69
CA ALA A 568 10.60 -7.72 -22.69
C ALA A 568 9.80 -8.89 -22.07
N GLN A 569 10.36 -9.58 -21.07
CA GLN A 569 9.66 -10.62 -20.31
C GLN A 569 8.53 -10.03 -19.48
N GLN A 570 8.73 -8.86 -18.82
CA GLN A 570 7.67 -8.14 -18.12
C GLN A 570 6.54 -7.75 -19.08
N LEU A 571 6.85 -7.19 -20.24
CA LEU A 571 5.88 -6.86 -21.27
C LEU A 571 5.07 -8.10 -21.72
N GLY A 572 5.74 -9.25 -21.87
CA GLY A 572 5.08 -10.52 -22.18
C GLY A 572 4.14 -11.01 -21.09
N ALA A 573 4.40 -10.68 -19.82
CA ALA A 573 3.49 -10.96 -18.72
C ALA A 573 2.29 -9.98 -18.73
N LEU A 574 2.55 -8.69 -18.92
CA LEU A 574 1.53 -7.64 -19.03
C LEU A 574 0.59 -7.88 -20.22
N ALA A 575 1.10 -8.28 -21.37
CA ALA A 575 0.29 -8.53 -22.57
C ALA A 575 -0.79 -9.61 -22.39
N LYS A 576 -0.68 -10.45 -21.35
CA LYS A 576 -1.68 -11.49 -21.03
C LYS A 576 -2.79 -11.00 -20.12
N THR A 577 -2.58 -9.91 -19.40
CA THR A 577 -3.48 -9.43 -18.33
C THR A 577 -3.97 -8.01 -18.56
N GLU A 578 -3.29 -7.25 -19.43
CA GLU A 578 -3.59 -5.84 -19.68
C GLU A 578 -4.85 -5.68 -20.55
N ASP A 579 -5.70 -4.76 -20.15
CA ASP A 579 -6.85 -4.30 -20.90
C ASP A 579 -6.81 -2.77 -20.90
N PRO A 580 -6.64 -2.10 -22.04
CA PRO A 580 -6.64 -2.59 -23.42
C PRO A 580 -5.40 -3.40 -23.80
N PRO A 581 -5.53 -4.37 -24.76
CA PRO A 581 -4.46 -5.28 -25.15
C PRO A 581 -3.25 -4.56 -25.72
N ILE A 582 -2.04 -5.01 -25.36
CA ILE A 582 -0.79 -4.54 -25.96
C ILE A 582 -0.67 -5.15 -27.36
N VAL A 583 -0.64 -4.33 -28.41
CA VAL A 583 -0.62 -4.77 -29.80
C VAL A 583 0.76 -4.77 -30.43
N GLY A 584 1.71 -4.00 -29.89
CA GLY A 584 3.07 -3.94 -30.42
C GLY A 584 3.96 -2.95 -29.66
N VAL A 585 5.23 -2.96 -30.04
CA VAL A 585 6.31 -2.15 -29.46
C VAL A 585 6.91 -1.25 -30.54
N VAL A 586 7.19 0.01 -30.20
CA VAL A 586 7.91 0.99 -31.06
C VAL A 586 9.15 1.50 -30.34
N GLY A 587 10.16 1.98 -31.08
CA GLY A 587 11.38 2.61 -30.56
C GLY A 587 12.60 1.73 -30.68
N LEU A 588 13.17 1.29 -29.56
CA LEU A 588 14.40 0.48 -29.37
C LEU A 588 15.73 1.21 -29.53
N ALA A 589 15.72 2.52 -29.51
CA ALA A 589 16.88 3.44 -29.42
C ALA A 589 18.01 3.20 -30.42
N GLU A 590 18.86 2.20 -30.23
CA GLU A 590 20.11 1.98 -30.96
C GLU A 590 20.32 0.53 -31.39
N SER A 591 20.90 0.33 -32.59
CA SER A 591 21.31 -1.01 -33.06
C SER A 591 22.53 -1.49 -32.28
N ARG A 592 22.29 -2.27 -31.22
CA ARG A 592 23.32 -2.89 -30.35
C ARG A 592 23.03 -4.37 -30.11
N VAL A 593 24.04 -5.13 -29.66
CA VAL A 593 23.84 -6.54 -29.27
C VAL A 593 22.74 -6.71 -28.21
N PRO A 594 22.62 -5.90 -27.12
CA PRO A 594 21.51 -5.99 -26.17
C PRO A 594 20.14 -5.72 -26.83
N THR A 595 20.05 -4.77 -27.76
CA THR A 595 18.83 -4.48 -28.53
C THR A 595 18.38 -5.67 -29.36
N GLU A 596 19.32 -6.35 -30.02
CA GLU A 596 19.02 -7.57 -30.80
C GLU A 596 18.48 -8.70 -29.88
N LYS A 597 19.05 -8.88 -28.69
CA LYS A 597 18.53 -9.81 -27.69
C LYS A 597 17.12 -9.42 -27.21
N THR A 598 16.87 -8.12 -27.02
CA THR A 598 15.55 -7.58 -26.66
C THR A 598 14.51 -7.89 -27.74
N ILE A 599 14.83 -7.66 -29.01
CA ILE A 599 13.96 -7.99 -30.15
C ILE A 599 13.60 -9.49 -30.13
N ARG A 600 14.58 -10.36 -29.94
CA ARG A 600 14.34 -11.81 -29.84
C ARG A 600 13.47 -12.17 -28.62
N ALA A 601 13.66 -11.52 -27.49
CA ALA A 601 12.85 -11.74 -26.31
C ALA A 601 11.40 -11.29 -26.53
N LEU A 602 11.17 -10.15 -27.19
CA LEU A 602 9.84 -9.67 -27.58
C LEU A 602 9.14 -10.65 -28.53
N ALA A 603 9.87 -11.15 -29.55
CA ALA A 603 9.35 -12.17 -30.47
C ALA A 603 8.97 -13.46 -29.73
N ASN A 604 9.78 -13.90 -28.76
CA ASN A 604 9.50 -15.11 -27.96
C ASN A 604 8.23 -14.97 -27.10
N VAL A 605 7.86 -13.76 -26.69
CA VAL A 605 6.62 -13.50 -25.95
C VAL A 605 5.45 -13.11 -26.86
N GLY A 606 5.67 -13.10 -28.17
CA GLY A 606 4.64 -12.86 -29.19
C GLY A 606 4.28 -11.39 -29.41
N LEU A 607 5.17 -10.46 -29.08
CA LEU A 607 4.98 -9.02 -29.28
C LEU A 607 5.72 -8.53 -30.53
N PRO A 608 5.03 -7.99 -31.56
CA PRO A 608 5.67 -7.41 -32.74
C PRO A 608 6.35 -6.08 -32.38
N VAL A 609 7.43 -5.83 -33.09
CA VAL A 609 8.24 -4.60 -33.02
C VAL A 609 8.17 -3.86 -34.33
N VAL A 610 7.91 -2.55 -34.28
CA VAL A 610 8.13 -1.64 -35.40
C VAL A 610 9.17 -0.62 -34.95
N ALA A 611 10.42 -0.85 -35.36
CA ALA A 611 11.53 0.04 -34.99
C ALA A 611 11.45 1.34 -35.77
N ALA A 612 11.70 2.45 -35.09
CA ALA A 612 11.70 3.78 -35.70
C ALA A 612 13.00 4.09 -36.42
N THR A 613 14.14 4.00 -35.74
CA THR A 613 15.44 4.53 -36.17
C THR A 613 16.52 3.46 -36.40
N LEU A 614 16.23 2.20 -36.10
CA LEU A 614 17.19 1.10 -36.23
C LEU A 614 17.49 0.81 -37.68
N SER A 615 18.78 0.77 -38.05
CA SER A 615 19.22 0.63 -39.44
C SER A 615 20.15 -0.57 -39.73
N ALA A 616 20.62 -1.29 -38.70
CA ALA A 616 21.52 -2.45 -38.90
C ALA A 616 20.82 -3.61 -39.63
N ASP A 617 21.37 -4.10 -40.73
CA ASP A 617 20.75 -5.08 -41.64
C ASP A 617 20.34 -6.37 -40.99
N ARG A 618 21.16 -6.88 -40.06
CA ARG A 618 20.90 -8.18 -39.42
C ARG A 618 19.67 -8.20 -38.52
N LEU A 619 19.15 -7.04 -38.10
CA LEU A 619 17.95 -6.95 -37.26
C LEU A 619 16.70 -7.46 -38.01
N ALA A 620 16.65 -7.25 -39.30
CA ALA A 620 15.57 -7.72 -40.16
C ALA A 620 15.45 -9.27 -40.25
N ASN A 621 16.43 -10.02 -39.75
CA ASN A 621 16.39 -11.48 -39.68
C ASN A 621 15.60 -12.01 -38.47
N ASN A 622 15.17 -11.12 -37.57
CA ASN A 622 14.37 -11.50 -36.39
C ASN A 622 12.90 -11.61 -36.78
N SER A 623 12.22 -12.65 -36.31
CA SER A 623 10.79 -12.79 -36.44
C SER A 623 10.05 -11.68 -35.68
N MET A 624 8.83 -11.32 -36.13
CA MET A 624 8.00 -10.28 -35.50
C MET A 624 8.66 -8.89 -35.41
N TYR A 625 9.67 -8.63 -36.28
CA TYR A 625 10.37 -7.35 -36.35
C TYR A 625 10.06 -6.64 -37.66
N TYR A 626 9.74 -5.36 -37.60
CA TYR A 626 9.65 -4.44 -38.71
C TYR A 626 10.43 -3.18 -38.38
N GLN A 627 10.88 -2.45 -39.40
CA GLN A 627 11.48 -1.13 -39.24
C GLN A 627 10.97 -0.17 -40.30
N VAL A 628 10.86 1.12 -39.95
CA VAL A 628 10.48 2.16 -40.93
C VAL A 628 11.69 2.87 -41.52
N ALA A 629 12.83 2.86 -40.84
CA ALA A 629 14.09 3.36 -41.35
C ALA A 629 14.67 2.44 -42.43
N PRO A 630 15.38 2.99 -43.46
CA PRO A 630 16.18 2.20 -44.38
C PRO A 630 17.31 1.44 -43.69
N GLN A 631 17.81 0.37 -44.28
CA GLN A 631 18.95 -0.39 -43.80
C GLN A 631 20.29 0.28 -44.13
N ASN A 632 21.35 -0.10 -43.34
CA ASN A 632 22.73 0.37 -43.56
C ASN A 632 23.23 0.08 -44.97
N ARG A 633 22.94 -1.09 -45.54
CA ARG A 633 23.26 -1.40 -46.95
C ARG A 633 22.64 -0.41 -47.96
N ARG A 634 21.40 0.05 -47.71
CA ARG A 634 20.75 1.07 -48.56
C ARG A 634 21.48 2.41 -48.42
N GLN A 635 21.75 2.82 -47.17
CA GLN A 635 22.53 4.02 -46.89
C GLN A 635 23.90 3.99 -47.53
N ALA A 636 24.67 2.90 -47.37
CA ALA A 636 25.98 2.74 -47.98
C ALA A 636 25.94 2.81 -49.51
N LYS A 637 24.96 2.17 -50.14
CA LYS A 637 24.76 2.19 -51.59
C LYS A 637 24.48 3.61 -52.11
N VAL A 638 23.65 4.37 -51.37
CA VAL A 638 23.32 5.76 -51.70
C VAL A 638 24.53 6.66 -51.52
N ILE A 639 25.28 6.60 -50.43
CA ILE A 639 26.48 7.40 -50.20
C ILE A 639 27.54 7.10 -51.29
N ALA A 640 27.77 5.82 -51.56
CA ALA A 640 28.79 5.43 -52.54
C ALA A 640 28.44 5.86 -53.99
N SER A 641 27.14 5.79 -54.36
CA SER A 641 26.64 6.28 -55.64
C SER A 641 26.78 7.80 -55.78
N TYR A 642 26.45 8.54 -54.71
CA TYR A 642 26.62 9.98 -54.64
C TYR A 642 28.07 10.39 -54.75
N ALA A 643 28.97 9.75 -54.01
CA ALA A 643 30.41 10.00 -54.06
C ALA A 643 31.00 9.67 -55.47
N ALA A 644 30.57 8.59 -56.13
CA ALA A 644 30.95 8.25 -57.47
C ALA A 644 30.54 9.32 -58.50
N TYR A 645 29.27 9.79 -58.36
CA TYR A 645 28.78 10.89 -59.21
C TYR A 645 29.61 12.17 -59.00
N LEU A 646 29.92 12.58 -57.77
CA LEU A 646 30.74 13.77 -57.50
C LEU A 646 32.15 13.63 -58.11
N ARG A 647 32.76 12.44 -58.02
CA ARG A 647 34.09 12.14 -58.60
C ARG A 647 34.06 12.20 -60.09
N ASP A 648 33.11 11.47 -60.70
CA ASP A 648 33.08 11.23 -62.15
C ASP A 648 32.70 12.52 -62.94
N PHE A 649 31.77 13.29 -62.38
CA PHE A 649 31.34 14.57 -62.99
C PHE A 649 32.17 15.79 -62.52
N LYS A 650 33.20 15.58 -61.66
CA LYS A 650 34.05 16.61 -61.11
C LYS A 650 33.28 17.77 -60.45
N VAL A 651 32.16 17.44 -59.71
CA VAL A 651 31.33 18.42 -59.02
C VAL A 651 32.18 19.01 -57.90
N ALA A 652 32.30 20.32 -57.83
CA ALA A 652 32.95 20.99 -56.72
C ALA A 652 32.12 20.85 -55.44
N GLY A 653 32.75 20.32 -54.43
CA GLY A 653 32.05 20.14 -53.10
C GLY A 653 32.34 21.22 -52.11
N LEU A 654 32.03 20.94 -50.87
CA LEU A 654 32.30 21.83 -49.72
C LEU A 654 33.80 22.07 -49.59
N GLY A 655 34.29 23.22 -49.98
CA GLY A 655 35.72 23.59 -49.97
C GLY A 655 36.40 23.79 -51.34
N GLY A 656 35.65 23.58 -52.45
CA GLY A 656 36.09 23.98 -53.80
C GLY A 656 37.01 23.00 -54.52
N GLY A 657 37.32 21.83 -54.01
CA GLY A 657 38.09 20.74 -54.59
C GLY A 657 37.24 19.68 -55.27
N THR A 658 37.87 18.91 -56.22
CA THR A 658 37.25 17.72 -56.83
C THR A 658 37.59 16.47 -56.04
N LEU A 659 36.60 15.59 -55.81
CA LEU A 659 36.77 14.37 -55.03
C LEU A 659 37.77 13.40 -55.72
N THR A 660 38.68 12.82 -54.93
CA THR A 660 39.62 11.78 -55.38
C THR A 660 39.00 10.40 -55.18
N SER A 661 39.65 9.35 -55.75
CA SER A 661 39.19 7.96 -55.55
C SER A 661 39.73 7.34 -54.25
N SER A 662 40.06 8.15 -53.19
CA SER A 662 40.51 7.65 -51.90
C SER A 662 39.44 7.92 -50.86
N VAL A 663 39.21 6.93 -49.97
CA VAL A 663 38.19 6.98 -48.92
C VAL A 663 38.76 6.43 -47.62
N ARG A 664 38.55 7.16 -46.54
CA ARG A 664 38.85 6.72 -45.16
C ARG A 664 37.55 6.51 -44.40
N ILE A 665 37.35 5.31 -43.82
CA ILE A 665 36.17 5.00 -42.99
C ILE A 665 36.59 4.92 -41.52
N PHE A 666 36.04 5.83 -40.73
CA PHE A 666 36.20 5.82 -39.29
C PHE A 666 34.99 5.16 -38.63
N TYR A 667 35.22 4.14 -37.77
CA TYR A 667 34.18 3.36 -37.16
C TYR A 667 34.55 2.93 -35.73
N SER A 668 33.53 2.57 -34.95
CA SER A 668 33.68 2.12 -33.55
C SER A 668 34.29 0.73 -33.48
N SER A 669 35.31 0.55 -32.62
CA SER A 669 35.85 -0.78 -32.27
C SER A 669 35.03 -1.52 -31.20
N ASP A 670 33.92 -0.95 -30.72
CA ASP A 670 33.01 -1.59 -29.77
C ASP A 670 32.26 -2.76 -30.42
N GLN A 671 32.48 -3.97 -29.88
CA GLN A 671 31.87 -5.19 -30.40
C GLN A 671 30.36 -5.26 -30.19
N ASP A 672 29.84 -4.51 -29.23
CA ASP A 672 28.41 -4.40 -28.98
C ASP A 672 27.72 -3.39 -29.92
N ASP A 673 28.46 -2.52 -30.58
CA ASP A 673 27.92 -1.55 -31.52
C ASP A 673 27.73 -2.16 -32.92
N THR A 674 26.60 -2.81 -33.10
CA THR A 674 26.27 -3.51 -34.32
C THR A 674 25.96 -2.58 -35.49
N TYR A 675 25.54 -1.34 -35.23
CA TYR A 675 25.35 -0.30 -36.24
C TYR A 675 26.66 0.05 -36.91
N SER A 676 27.65 0.45 -36.12
CA SER A 676 28.94 0.94 -36.63
C SER A 676 29.67 -0.13 -37.43
N ALA A 677 29.74 -1.36 -36.92
CA ALA A 677 30.37 -2.48 -37.63
C ALA A 677 29.69 -2.81 -38.96
N ASN A 678 28.35 -2.86 -38.99
CA ASN A 678 27.58 -3.16 -40.18
C ASN A 678 27.71 -2.04 -41.22
N LEU A 679 27.55 -0.77 -40.82
CA LEU A 679 27.69 0.36 -41.73
C LEU A 679 29.11 0.43 -42.34
N HIS A 680 30.16 0.17 -41.52
CA HIS A 680 31.55 0.09 -42.03
C HIS A 680 31.67 -0.97 -43.13
N ASP A 681 31.19 -2.19 -42.90
CA ASP A 681 31.32 -3.31 -43.84
C ASP A 681 30.57 -3.03 -45.15
N ASP A 682 29.36 -2.48 -45.05
CA ASP A 682 28.55 -2.11 -46.21
C ASP A 682 29.18 -0.94 -47.02
N LEU A 683 29.67 0.10 -46.36
CA LEU A 683 30.38 1.21 -47.01
C LEU A 683 31.63 0.73 -47.70
N LYS A 684 32.42 -0.11 -47.04
CA LYS A 684 33.63 -0.68 -47.65
C LYS A 684 33.29 -1.45 -48.92
N LEU A 685 32.31 -2.35 -48.86
CA LEU A 685 31.86 -3.14 -50.01
C LEU A 685 31.41 -2.26 -51.20
N GLU A 686 30.55 -1.28 -50.92
CA GLU A 686 29.94 -0.44 -51.94
C GLU A 686 30.93 0.55 -52.59
N PHE A 687 31.90 1.07 -51.81
CA PHE A 687 32.94 1.96 -52.34
C PHE A 687 34.00 1.20 -53.13
N GLU A 688 34.46 0.03 -52.66
CA GLU A 688 35.38 -0.85 -53.41
C GLU A 688 34.76 -1.29 -54.75
N ALA A 689 33.46 -1.64 -54.78
CA ALA A 689 32.73 -1.99 -55.97
C ALA A 689 32.69 -0.85 -57.05
N ARG A 690 32.80 0.44 -56.58
CA ARG A 690 32.83 1.62 -57.49
C ARG A 690 34.23 2.17 -57.71
N GLY A 691 35.27 1.38 -57.42
CA GLY A 691 36.67 1.67 -57.73
C GLY A 691 37.32 2.71 -56.80
N PHE A 692 36.86 2.84 -55.62
CA PHE A 692 37.53 3.66 -54.56
C PHE A 692 38.58 2.80 -53.81
N ALA A 693 39.70 3.41 -53.47
CA ALA A 693 40.67 2.83 -52.51
C ALA A 693 40.21 3.13 -51.10
N VAL A 694 39.85 2.10 -50.34
CA VAL A 694 39.24 2.22 -49.02
C VAL A 694 40.27 1.87 -47.94
N GLU A 695 40.46 2.77 -46.99
CA GLU A 695 41.21 2.56 -45.77
C GLU A 695 40.27 2.60 -44.55
N SER A 696 40.44 1.66 -43.62
CA SER A 696 39.54 1.49 -42.43
C SER A 696 40.26 1.86 -41.14
N PHE A 697 39.66 2.76 -40.34
CA PHE A 697 40.26 3.32 -39.12
C PHE A 697 39.33 3.05 -37.92
N PRO A 698 39.54 1.94 -37.19
CA PRO A 698 38.82 1.70 -35.97
C PRO A 698 39.29 2.64 -34.85
N PHE A 699 38.36 3.16 -34.06
CA PHE A 699 38.68 3.92 -32.84
C PHE A 699 37.87 3.41 -31.65
N THR A 700 38.43 3.55 -30.44
CA THR A 700 37.69 3.20 -29.21
C THR A 700 36.67 4.30 -28.92
N PRO A 701 35.38 3.99 -28.88
CA PRO A 701 34.38 5.00 -28.56
C PRO A 701 34.50 5.46 -27.13
N SER A 702 34.02 6.67 -26.86
CA SER A 702 33.81 7.13 -25.50
C SER A 702 32.80 6.18 -24.86
N GLY A 703 33.10 5.65 -23.66
CA GLY A 703 32.18 4.73 -22.98
C GLY A 703 30.83 5.42 -22.75
N LEU A 704 29.74 4.67 -22.72
CA LEU A 704 28.39 5.18 -22.46
C LEU A 704 28.29 6.00 -21.15
N ASN A 705 29.29 5.89 -20.28
CA ASN A 705 29.44 6.62 -19.02
C ASN A 705 30.61 7.62 -19.03
N SER A 706 31.28 7.84 -20.13
CA SER A 706 32.42 8.76 -20.18
C SER A 706 31.96 10.21 -20.22
N ARG A 707 32.57 11.03 -19.39
CA ARG A 707 32.34 12.47 -19.34
C ARG A 707 32.64 13.08 -20.68
N VAL A 708 31.67 13.80 -21.19
CA VAL A 708 31.81 14.63 -22.38
C VAL A 708 32.88 15.71 -22.13
N LEU A 709 33.71 15.91 -23.13
CA LEU A 709 34.60 17.03 -23.37
C LEU A 709 34.48 18.22 -22.43
N THR A 710 35.50 18.50 -21.71
CA THR A 710 35.74 19.84 -21.14
C THR A 710 35.86 20.82 -22.30
N LEU A 711 35.14 21.93 -22.24
CA LEU A 711 35.10 22.99 -23.28
C LEU A 711 36.47 23.66 -23.57
N ASP A 712 37.53 23.30 -22.85
CA ASP A 712 38.85 23.86 -22.97
C ASP A 712 39.80 23.09 -23.89
N GLY A 713 39.36 22.05 -24.58
CA GLY A 713 40.14 21.37 -25.64
C GLY A 713 41.38 20.60 -25.13
N SER A 714 41.54 20.41 -23.81
CA SER A 714 42.73 19.76 -23.25
C SER A 714 42.65 18.26 -23.16
N ASP A 715 41.46 17.67 -23.24
CA ASP A 715 41.28 16.20 -23.17
C ASP A 715 41.13 15.63 -24.59
N VAL A 716 42.18 15.08 -25.09
CA VAL A 716 42.27 14.47 -26.41
C VAL A 716 41.71 13.05 -26.32
N GLY A 717 40.37 12.95 -26.28
CA GLY A 717 39.71 11.66 -26.33
C GLY A 717 39.98 10.85 -27.60
N PRO A 718 39.73 9.53 -27.62
CA PRO A 718 39.99 8.65 -28.76
C PRO A 718 39.35 9.13 -30.06
N ALA A 719 38.12 9.67 -29.99
CA ALA A 719 37.43 10.21 -31.16
C ALA A 719 38.17 11.44 -31.76
N SER A 720 38.70 12.35 -30.95
CA SER A 720 39.49 13.48 -31.40
C SER A 720 40.83 13.03 -31.98
N ALA A 721 41.44 12.01 -31.39
CA ALA A 721 42.64 11.40 -31.96
C ALA A 721 42.37 10.81 -33.36
N ALA A 722 41.21 10.17 -33.56
CA ALA A 722 40.76 9.63 -34.85
C ALA A 722 40.58 10.79 -35.88
N GLY A 723 39.91 11.88 -35.48
CA GLY A 723 39.74 13.05 -36.35
C GLY A 723 41.07 13.63 -36.83
N ARG A 724 42.09 13.71 -35.95
CA ARG A 724 43.42 14.20 -36.30
C ARG A 724 44.20 13.32 -37.27
N GLN A 725 43.85 12.05 -37.47
CA GLN A 725 44.49 11.22 -38.48
C GLN A 725 44.29 11.71 -39.90
N ASN A 726 43.41 12.68 -40.11
CA ASN A 726 43.20 13.34 -41.43
C ASN A 726 44.06 14.59 -41.64
N CYS A 727 44.97 14.92 -40.72
CA CYS A 727 45.81 16.12 -40.78
C CYS A 727 47.11 15.92 -41.63
N ASP A 728 47.19 14.88 -42.38
CA ASP A 728 48.29 14.55 -43.31
C ASP A 728 48.06 15.12 -44.72
N ASP A 729 47.31 16.21 -44.86
CA ASP A 729 46.89 16.85 -46.13
C ASP A 729 46.05 15.91 -47.02
N TYR A 730 45.18 15.14 -46.38
CA TYR A 730 44.30 14.18 -47.02
C TYR A 730 43.24 14.86 -47.89
N GLN A 731 43.24 14.57 -49.19
CA GLN A 731 42.33 15.14 -50.22
C GLN A 731 41.18 14.21 -50.59
N GLY A 732 40.99 13.13 -49.90
CA GLY A 732 39.94 12.14 -50.15
C GLY A 732 38.66 12.39 -49.32
N LEU A 733 37.76 11.43 -49.41
CA LEU A 733 36.50 11.41 -48.66
C LEU A 733 36.71 10.73 -47.32
N VAL A 734 36.22 11.33 -46.28
CA VAL A 734 36.15 10.78 -44.91
C VAL A 734 34.70 10.35 -44.62
N LEU A 735 34.53 9.08 -44.35
CA LEU A 735 33.24 8.51 -43.92
C LEU A 735 33.28 8.27 -42.41
N TYR A 736 32.28 8.79 -41.75
CA TYR A 736 32.10 8.56 -40.32
C TYR A 736 30.96 7.58 -40.11
N ALA A 737 31.31 6.33 -39.78
CA ALA A 737 30.39 5.20 -39.59
C ALA A 737 30.31 4.79 -38.10
N ALA A 738 30.16 5.78 -37.21
CA ALA A 738 30.05 5.56 -35.77
C ALA A 738 28.93 6.41 -35.17
N ARG A 739 28.78 6.39 -33.85
CA ARG A 739 27.70 7.09 -33.14
C ARG A 739 27.84 8.60 -33.22
N GLY A 740 26.72 9.28 -33.47
CA GLY A 740 26.66 10.74 -33.45
C GLY A 740 26.88 11.34 -32.08
N ILE A 741 26.39 10.62 -31.07
CA ILE A 741 26.63 10.93 -29.65
C ILE A 741 27.17 9.67 -28.95
N PRO A 742 28.24 9.78 -28.13
CA PRO A 742 28.97 11.01 -27.73
C PRO A 742 30.15 11.43 -28.64
N ASP A 743 30.49 10.64 -29.64
CA ASP A 743 31.84 10.68 -30.25
C ASP A 743 32.03 11.68 -31.39
N PHE A 744 30.96 12.01 -32.15
CA PHE A 744 31.09 12.82 -33.39
C PHE A 744 31.61 14.24 -33.11
N ALA A 745 31.19 14.89 -32.02
CA ALA A 745 31.69 16.18 -31.59
C ALA A 745 33.22 16.14 -31.34
N GLY A 746 33.69 15.09 -30.69
CA GLY A 746 35.12 14.86 -30.46
C GLY A 746 35.88 14.62 -31.76
N PHE A 747 35.33 13.85 -32.70
CA PHE A 747 35.88 13.59 -34.02
C PHE A 747 36.05 14.90 -34.79
N LEU A 748 35.02 15.76 -34.87
CA LEU A 748 35.08 17.06 -35.52
C LEU A 748 36.09 17.99 -34.86
N ALA A 749 36.21 17.99 -33.54
CA ALA A 749 37.22 18.76 -32.81
C ALA A 749 38.66 18.34 -33.16
N GLY A 750 38.84 17.06 -33.45
CA GLY A 750 40.10 16.54 -33.96
C GLY A 750 40.39 17.02 -35.40
N VAL A 751 39.41 16.98 -36.29
CA VAL A 751 39.50 17.45 -37.67
C VAL A 751 39.71 18.96 -37.78
N GLU A 752 39.12 19.76 -36.88
CA GLU A 752 39.29 21.22 -36.84
C GLU A 752 40.77 21.66 -36.70
N GLN A 753 41.62 20.77 -36.13
CA GLN A 753 43.05 21.05 -35.98
C GLN A 753 43.86 20.82 -37.26
N CYS A 754 43.25 20.28 -38.32
CA CYS A 754 43.96 20.01 -39.54
C CYS A 754 44.13 21.27 -40.39
N PRO A 755 45.29 21.43 -41.07
CA PRO A 755 45.53 22.57 -41.94
C PRO A 755 44.62 22.63 -43.16
N THR A 756 44.16 21.49 -43.63
CA THR A 756 43.19 21.34 -44.72
C THR A 756 42.04 20.46 -44.22
N LEU A 757 40.80 20.93 -44.40
CA LEU A 757 39.63 20.18 -43.98
C LEU A 757 39.23 19.16 -45.02
N PRO A 758 39.09 17.85 -44.69
CA PRO A 758 38.64 16.83 -45.62
C PRO A 758 37.14 16.95 -45.89
N TRP A 759 36.66 16.28 -46.94
CA TRP A 759 35.23 16.07 -47.14
C TRP A 759 34.73 15.01 -46.17
N ILE A 760 33.68 15.31 -45.41
CA ILE A 760 33.12 14.37 -44.41
C ILE A 760 31.69 14.04 -44.80
N ILE A 761 31.37 12.76 -44.82
CA ILE A 761 29.98 12.29 -44.82
C ILE A 761 29.76 11.37 -43.63
N GLY A 762 28.82 11.73 -42.76
CA GLY A 762 28.38 10.94 -41.64
C GLY A 762 27.20 10.03 -41.97
N GLY A 763 27.10 8.89 -41.29
CA GLY A 763 25.95 8.02 -41.36
C GLY A 763 24.69 8.64 -40.70
N ASP A 764 23.60 7.92 -40.70
CA ASP A 764 22.30 8.35 -40.17
C ASP A 764 22.34 8.66 -38.66
N ASP A 765 23.15 7.95 -37.85
CA ASP A 765 23.26 8.24 -36.41
C ASP A 765 23.85 9.64 -36.08
N VAL A 766 24.51 10.29 -37.06
CA VAL A 766 24.97 11.69 -36.93
C VAL A 766 23.78 12.65 -36.79
N THR A 767 22.58 12.26 -37.20
CA THR A 767 21.33 13.01 -36.92
C THR A 767 21.15 13.33 -35.46
N ARG A 768 21.54 12.42 -34.52
CA ARG A 768 21.51 12.66 -33.08
C ARG A 768 22.38 13.87 -32.65
N TYR A 769 23.54 14.04 -33.26
CA TYR A 769 24.37 15.23 -33.05
C TYR A 769 23.73 16.47 -33.69
N VAL A 770 23.16 16.32 -34.86
CA VAL A 770 22.48 17.40 -35.58
C VAL A 770 21.20 17.87 -34.88
N ALA A 771 20.50 17.02 -34.17
CA ALA A 771 19.33 17.36 -33.39
C ALA A 771 19.59 18.42 -32.30
N ASP A 772 20.82 18.49 -31.79
CA ASP A 772 21.18 19.48 -30.77
C ASP A 772 21.86 20.71 -31.38
N PRO A 773 21.19 21.88 -31.40
CA PRO A 773 21.77 23.12 -31.92
C PRO A 773 23.01 23.61 -31.16
N ASN A 774 23.20 23.21 -29.90
CA ASN A 774 24.38 23.60 -29.11
C ASN A 774 25.60 22.78 -29.58
N LEU A 775 25.40 21.46 -29.81
CA LEU A 775 26.44 20.60 -30.34
C LEU A 775 26.88 21.07 -31.72
N ARG A 776 25.97 21.37 -32.65
CA ARG A 776 26.29 21.89 -33.98
C ARG A 776 27.09 23.20 -33.90
N ARG A 777 26.76 24.08 -32.99
CA ARG A 777 27.44 25.38 -32.80
C ARG A 777 28.81 25.27 -32.18
N SER A 778 29.09 24.19 -31.44
CA SER A 778 30.38 23.97 -30.77
C SER A 778 31.53 23.76 -31.79
N GLN A 779 31.28 23.12 -32.95
CA GLN A 779 32.23 22.75 -33.98
C GLN A 779 31.86 23.36 -35.35
N ARG A 780 31.48 24.64 -35.38
CA ARG A 780 30.98 25.33 -36.57
C ARG A 780 32.02 25.56 -37.69
N ALA A 781 33.30 25.39 -37.41
CA ALA A 781 34.37 25.58 -38.35
C ALA A 781 34.48 24.42 -39.33
N VAL A 782 34.04 23.20 -38.99
CA VAL A 782 34.14 22.01 -39.81
C VAL A 782 32.83 21.77 -40.57
N PRO A 783 32.79 21.95 -41.89
CA PRO A 783 31.63 21.57 -42.67
C PRO A 783 31.59 20.06 -42.86
N PHE A 784 30.38 19.48 -42.87
CA PHE A 784 30.17 18.04 -43.12
C PHE A 784 28.81 17.80 -43.75
N SER A 785 28.68 16.65 -44.41
CA SER A 785 27.41 16.10 -44.88
C SER A 785 27.00 14.93 -43.98
N TYR A 786 25.71 14.63 -43.94
CA TYR A 786 25.17 13.49 -43.18
C TYR A 786 23.94 12.90 -43.88
N MET A 787 23.69 11.65 -43.56
CA MET A 787 22.48 10.95 -44.05
C MET A 787 21.29 11.24 -43.12
N SER A 788 20.11 11.46 -43.69
CA SER A 788 18.85 11.54 -42.98
C SER A 788 17.79 10.66 -43.65
N PHE A 789 17.02 9.95 -42.83
CA PHE A 789 15.91 9.12 -43.32
C PHE A 789 14.56 9.84 -43.29
N ALA A 790 14.54 11.06 -42.81
CA ALA A 790 13.33 11.88 -42.75
C ALA A 790 13.66 13.36 -42.89
N VAL A 791 13.11 13.97 -43.90
CA VAL A 791 13.21 15.42 -44.13
C VAL A 791 11.82 15.95 -44.43
N ALA A 792 11.47 17.07 -43.85
CA ALA A 792 10.20 17.73 -44.16
C ALA A 792 10.13 18.03 -45.68
N PRO A 793 9.06 17.64 -46.40
CA PRO A 793 8.89 18.04 -47.78
C PRO A 793 8.89 19.57 -47.88
N ARG A 794 9.50 20.10 -48.90
CA ARG A 794 9.39 21.54 -49.22
C ARG A 794 7.91 21.88 -49.30
N ALA A 795 7.48 22.90 -48.59
CA ALA A 795 6.09 23.36 -48.53
C ALA A 795 5.61 23.67 -49.97
N SER A 796 4.98 22.69 -50.59
CA SER A 796 4.14 22.89 -51.78
C SER A 796 2.71 22.84 -51.30
N GLY A 797 2.11 24.02 -51.11
CA GLY A 797 0.69 24.38 -50.96
C GLY A 797 -0.26 23.35 -50.33
N GLU A 798 -1.01 23.78 -49.36
CA GLU A 798 -2.32 23.23 -48.93
C GLU A 798 -2.38 21.73 -48.70
N GLN A 799 -1.71 21.23 -47.63
CA GLN A 799 -2.13 20.01 -46.94
C GLN A 799 -2.39 20.32 -45.47
N GLU A 800 -3.67 20.40 -45.12
CA GLU A 800 -4.16 20.59 -43.76
C GLU A 800 -3.76 19.45 -42.80
N ASP A 801 -3.17 18.39 -43.30
CA ASP A 801 -2.85 17.16 -42.58
C ASP A 801 -1.32 16.90 -42.41
N ASN A 802 -0.55 17.95 -42.30
CA ASN A 802 0.90 17.81 -42.21
C ASN A 802 1.37 17.45 -40.78
N PHE A 803 2.06 16.32 -40.62
CA PHE A 803 2.70 15.88 -39.39
C PHE A 803 3.51 17.00 -38.73
N TYR A 804 4.34 17.71 -39.49
CA TYR A 804 5.21 18.77 -38.98
C TYR A 804 4.42 19.98 -38.46
N ALA A 805 3.28 20.29 -39.02
CA ALA A 805 2.39 21.32 -38.49
C ALA A 805 1.81 20.90 -37.13
N SER A 806 1.32 19.66 -37.03
CA SER A 806 0.79 19.08 -35.78
C SER A 806 1.87 19.00 -34.68
N LEU A 807 3.10 18.59 -35.07
CA LEU A 807 4.24 18.54 -34.17
C LEU A 807 4.57 19.94 -33.59
N THR A 808 4.62 20.95 -34.45
CA THR A 808 4.89 22.33 -34.07
C THR A 808 3.77 22.93 -33.18
N GLN A 809 2.52 22.60 -33.47
CA GLN A 809 1.37 23.04 -32.67
C GLN A 809 1.36 22.41 -31.28
N MET A 810 1.61 21.11 -31.17
CA MET A 810 1.59 20.38 -29.90
C MET A 810 2.81 20.70 -29.03
N PHE A 811 3.96 20.89 -29.66
CA PHE A 811 5.24 21.11 -28.99
C PHE A 811 5.92 22.39 -29.51
N PRO A 812 5.34 23.58 -29.23
CA PRO A 812 5.92 24.84 -29.66
C PRO A 812 7.25 25.07 -28.92
N PHE A 813 8.31 25.40 -29.65
CA PHE A 813 9.65 25.54 -29.08
C PHE A 813 10.13 26.96 -28.90
N GLU A 814 10.86 27.08 -27.78
CA GLU A 814 11.39 28.35 -27.32
C GLU A 814 12.48 28.94 -28.20
N SER A 815 13.10 28.18 -29.12
CA SER A 815 14.21 28.77 -29.87
C SER A 815 14.67 28.07 -31.11
N SER A 816 14.04 28.01 -32.14
CA SER A 816 14.46 27.51 -33.45
C SER A 816 14.04 26.09 -33.82
N ASN A 817 13.10 26.00 -34.73
CA ASN A 817 12.67 24.79 -35.42
C ASN A 817 13.74 24.21 -36.36
N GLU A 818 14.98 24.72 -36.31
CA GLU A 818 16.03 24.40 -37.30
C GLU A 818 16.49 22.94 -37.29
N GLY A 819 16.29 22.17 -36.25
CA GLY A 819 16.74 20.78 -36.18
C GLY A 819 15.66 19.72 -36.30
N ARG A 820 14.43 20.07 -36.05
CA ARG A 820 13.34 19.11 -35.87
C ARG A 820 12.80 18.46 -37.11
N SER A 821 12.85 19.15 -38.21
CA SER A 821 12.43 18.63 -39.49
C SER A 821 13.56 17.90 -40.21
N LEU A 822 14.76 17.87 -39.68
CA LEU A 822 15.97 17.46 -40.37
C LEU A 822 16.67 16.25 -39.76
N ASP A 823 16.41 15.93 -38.51
CA ASP A 823 16.98 14.74 -37.83
C ASP A 823 16.12 13.49 -37.98
N GLY A 824 14.82 13.63 -38.17
CA GLY A 824 13.91 12.55 -38.51
C GLY A 824 13.37 11.71 -37.37
N HIS A 825 13.86 11.86 -36.12
CA HIS A 825 13.46 10.99 -35.03
C HIS A 825 11.95 11.04 -34.74
N ALA A 826 11.37 12.26 -34.68
CA ALA A 826 9.93 12.40 -34.43
C ALA A 826 9.08 11.84 -35.57
N ALA A 827 9.48 12.06 -36.81
CA ALA A 827 8.76 11.60 -38.00
C ALA A 827 8.81 10.07 -38.16
N LEU A 828 9.97 9.46 -37.91
CA LEU A 828 10.13 8.00 -37.96
C LEU A 828 9.32 7.30 -36.85
N ALA A 829 9.33 7.84 -35.63
CA ALA A 829 8.55 7.28 -34.53
C ALA A 829 7.03 7.43 -34.74
N PHE A 830 6.60 8.56 -35.34
CA PHE A 830 5.23 8.74 -35.78
C PHE A 830 4.86 7.66 -36.82
N ASP A 831 5.67 7.43 -37.83
CA ASP A 831 5.42 6.44 -38.88
C ASP A 831 5.40 5.02 -38.34
N ALA A 832 6.29 4.67 -37.42
CA ALA A 832 6.32 3.38 -36.75
C ALA A 832 5.02 3.14 -35.94
N THR A 833 4.55 4.16 -35.24
CA THR A 833 3.30 4.11 -34.49
C THR A 833 2.09 3.99 -35.41
N GLN A 834 2.07 4.78 -36.50
CA GLN A 834 1.01 4.73 -37.50
C GLN A 834 0.95 3.37 -38.22
N SER A 835 2.08 2.70 -38.43
CA SER A 835 2.11 1.35 -39.02
C SER A 835 1.33 0.36 -38.15
N LEU A 836 1.54 0.36 -36.83
CA LEU A 836 0.76 -0.48 -35.88
C LEU A 836 -0.71 -0.11 -35.86
N ILE A 837 -1.04 1.19 -35.86
CA ILE A 837 -2.42 1.69 -35.89
C ILE A 837 -3.13 1.24 -37.17
N THR A 838 -2.46 1.35 -38.32
CA THR A 838 -2.98 0.92 -39.63
C THR A 838 -3.23 -0.58 -39.67
N ALA A 839 -2.33 -1.40 -39.14
CA ALA A 839 -2.54 -2.84 -39.02
C ALA A 839 -3.77 -3.18 -38.15
N VAL A 840 -4.00 -2.45 -37.05
CA VAL A 840 -5.21 -2.61 -36.23
C VAL A 840 -6.47 -2.20 -37.02
N GLN A 841 -6.42 -1.13 -37.82
CA GLN A 841 -7.53 -0.71 -38.67
C GLN A 841 -7.89 -1.79 -39.69
N TYR A 842 -6.92 -2.39 -40.37
CA TYR A 842 -7.15 -3.47 -41.34
C TYR A 842 -7.85 -4.70 -40.73
N LEU A 843 -7.53 -5.06 -39.48
CA LEU A 843 -8.24 -6.12 -38.76
C LEU A 843 -9.75 -5.80 -38.52
N ARG A 844 -10.14 -4.53 -38.59
CA ARG A 844 -11.51 -4.07 -38.29
C ARG A 844 -12.30 -3.68 -39.54
N GLU A 845 -11.65 -3.40 -40.64
CA GLU A 845 -12.28 -3.01 -41.94
C GLU A 845 -12.94 -4.18 -42.68
N GLY A 846 -12.55 -5.43 -42.38
CA GLY A 846 -13.12 -6.64 -42.96
C GLY A 846 -14.54 -6.95 -42.53
N ALA A 847 -15.26 -7.76 -43.34
CA ALA A 847 -16.60 -8.25 -43.03
C ALA A 847 -16.64 -9.15 -41.76
N GLU A 848 -15.54 -9.87 -41.51
CA GLU A 848 -15.30 -10.65 -40.29
C GLU A 848 -14.40 -9.83 -39.37
N ARG A 849 -14.93 -9.43 -38.20
CA ARG A 849 -14.15 -8.73 -37.17
C ARG A 849 -13.14 -9.69 -36.55
N ILE A 850 -11.89 -9.64 -37.00
CA ILE A 850 -10.80 -10.43 -36.43
C ILE A 850 -10.45 -9.91 -35.02
N PRO A 851 -10.26 -10.79 -34.02
CA PRO A 851 -9.81 -10.35 -32.70
C PRO A 851 -8.46 -9.63 -32.77
N ILE A 852 -8.36 -8.48 -32.14
CA ILE A 852 -7.11 -7.71 -32.07
C ILE A 852 -6.16 -8.41 -31.10
N THR A 853 -5.15 -9.07 -31.66
CA THR A 853 -4.06 -9.72 -30.93
C THR A 853 -2.73 -9.28 -31.49
N PRO A 854 -1.63 -9.31 -30.69
CA PRO A 854 -0.31 -8.94 -31.20
C PRO A 854 0.10 -9.71 -32.46
N THR A 855 -0.22 -11.00 -32.54
CA THR A 855 0.09 -11.85 -33.68
C THR A 855 -0.73 -11.50 -34.92
N ALA A 856 -2.01 -11.17 -34.74
CA ALA A 856 -2.84 -10.69 -35.85
C ALA A 856 -2.31 -9.34 -36.38
N VAL A 857 -1.96 -8.41 -35.49
CA VAL A 857 -1.35 -7.12 -35.90
C VAL A 857 -0.03 -7.34 -36.62
N TRP A 858 0.83 -8.27 -36.15
CA TRP A 858 2.07 -8.61 -36.86
C TRP A 858 1.83 -9.10 -38.27
N HIS A 859 0.81 -9.91 -38.49
CA HIS A 859 0.47 -10.41 -39.83
C HIS A 859 0.02 -9.26 -40.73
N GLU A 860 -0.86 -8.39 -40.25
CA GLU A 860 -1.41 -7.26 -40.99
C GLU A 860 -0.35 -6.19 -41.37
N LEU A 861 0.77 -6.13 -40.62
CA LEU A 861 1.88 -5.25 -41.03
C LEU A 861 2.41 -5.55 -42.42
N SER A 862 2.42 -6.81 -42.84
CA SER A 862 2.85 -7.19 -44.22
C SER A 862 1.89 -6.72 -45.31
N ASP A 863 0.62 -6.48 -44.95
CA ASP A 863 -0.42 -5.99 -45.85
C ASP A 863 -0.34 -4.47 -46.14
N ILE A 864 0.54 -3.78 -45.42
CA ILE A 864 0.91 -2.38 -45.71
C ILE A 864 1.79 -2.40 -46.95
N HIS A 865 1.18 -2.52 -48.18
CA HIS A 865 1.90 -2.57 -49.40
C HIS A 865 1.04 -2.13 -50.61
N THR A 866 1.69 -1.81 -51.72
CA THR A 866 1.03 -1.56 -52.97
C THR A 866 0.99 -2.83 -53.78
N ALA A 867 -0.19 -3.33 -54.15
CA ALA A 867 -0.32 -4.51 -54.99
C ALA A 867 0.35 -4.28 -56.38
N ALA A 868 1.15 -5.24 -56.85
CA ALA A 868 1.82 -5.12 -58.13
C ALA A 868 0.83 -4.92 -59.28
N GLY A 869 0.90 -3.77 -59.93
CA GLY A 869 0.09 -3.42 -61.14
C GLY A 869 -1.23 -2.69 -60.83
N ASP A 870 -1.61 -2.46 -59.58
CA ASP A 870 -2.81 -1.67 -59.22
C ASP A 870 -2.48 -0.48 -58.33
N VAL A 871 -2.15 0.63 -59.00
CA VAL A 871 -1.87 1.91 -58.36
C VAL A 871 -3.11 2.55 -57.69
N SER A 872 -4.31 2.06 -58.10
CA SER A 872 -5.60 2.59 -57.55
C SER A 872 -6.00 1.93 -56.24
N ASN A 873 -5.40 0.81 -55.81
CA ASN A 873 -5.69 0.06 -54.61
C ASN A 873 -4.45 -0.14 -53.77
N THR A 874 -3.80 0.97 -53.44
CA THR A 874 -2.63 0.95 -52.57
C THR A 874 -3.03 0.92 -51.11
N LYS A 875 -2.53 -0.08 -50.36
CA LYS A 875 -2.56 -0.16 -48.93
C LYS A 875 -1.25 0.35 -48.24
N ALA A 876 -0.32 0.82 -49.09
CA ALA A 876 0.92 1.41 -48.60
C ALA A 876 0.60 2.66 -47.75
N LEU A 877 1.29 2.83 -46.63
CA LEU A 877 1.08 3.95 -45.73
C LEU A 877 1.80 5.20 -46.23
N GLN A 878 1.09 6.29 -46.39
CA GLN A 878 1.68 7.61 -46.61
C GLN A 878 2.18 8.16 -45.26
N GLY A 879 3.45 7.98 -44.98
CA GLY A 879 4.07 8.42 -43.73
C GLY A 879 4.61 9.84 -43.79
N ALA A 880 5.00 10.37 -42.65
CA ALA A 880 5.71 11.65 -42.52
C ALA A 880 7.12 11.60 -43.15
N THR A 881 7.70 10.41 -43.28
CA THR A 881 9.03 10.16 -43.88
C THR A 881 8.96 9.55 -45.27
N GLY A 882 7.85 9.72 -45.99
CA GLY A 882 7.58 9.13 -47.29
C GLY A 882 6.80 7.83 -47.21
N VAL A 883 6.70 7.12 -48.35
CA VAL A 883 5.92 5.87 -48.44
C VAL A 883 6.53 4.77 -47.60
N ILE A 884 5.66 4.05 -46.85
CA ILE A 884 6.00 2.82 -46.16
C ILE A 884 5.28 1.67 -46.87
N ASP A 885 6.05 0.80 -47.51
CA ASP A 885 5.59 -0.34 -48.27
C ASP A 885 6.43 -1.55 -47.89
N PHE A 886 5.86 -2.52 -47.18
CA PHE A 886 6.55 -3.75 -46.80
C PHE A 886 6.47 -4.87 -47.85
N GLY A 887 5.89 -4.60 -49.00
CA GLY A 887 5.94 -5.47 -50.19
C GLY A 887 5.04 -6.70 -50.15
N GLY A 888 4.14 -6.86 -49.17
CA GLY A 888 3.17 -7.96 -49.09
C GLY A 888 3.75 -9.35 -48.74
N ASP A 889 5.02 -9.41 -48.34
CA ASP A 889 5.65 -10.68 -47.92
C ASP A 889 6.02 -10.57 -46.42
N VAL A 890 5.48 -11.48 -45.62
CA VAL A 890 5.76 -11.57 -44.17
C VAL A 890 7.23 -11.79 -43.82
N ARG A 891 8.05 -12.10 -44.79
CA ARG A 891 9.53 -12.21 -44.66
C ARG A 891 10.24 -10.88 -44.89
N ARG A 892 9.55 -9.90 -45.50
CA ARG A 892 10.09 -8.57 -45.73
C ARG A 892 9.76 -7.67 -44.57
N HIS A 893 10.77 -7.27 -43.85
CA HIS A 893 10.65 -6.52 -42.61
C HIS A 893 11.07 -5.05 -42.74
N VAL A 894 11.43 -4.62 -43.97
CA VAL A 894 11.99 -3.32 -44.31
C VAL A 894 11.21 -2.70 -45.44
N PRO A 895 10.90 -1.40 -45.40
CA PRO A 895 10.15 -0.74 -46.49
C PRO A 895 10.94 -0.71 -47.76
N ILE A 896 10.21 -0.90 -48.87
CA ILE A 896 10.77 -0.84 -50.22
C ILE A 896 10.98 0.62 -50.61
N ASN A 897 12.12 0.91 -51.25
CA ASN A 897 12.42 2.20 -51.85
C ASN A 897 12.24 3.43 -50.96
N LYS A 898 12.48 3.24 -49.63
CA LYS A 898 12.38 4.29 -48.61
C LYS A 898 13.29 5.48 -48.98
N PRO A 899 12.81 6.72 -48.95
CA PRO A 899 13.60 7.89 -49.25
C PRO A 899 14.74 8.09 -48.25
N VAL A 900 15.89 8.53 -48.82
CA VAL A 900 17.08 8.89 -48.06
C VAL A 900 17.52 10.27 -48.53
N ALA A 901 17.96 11.12 -47.63
CA ALA A 901 18.45 12.46 -47.97
C ALA A 901 19.89 12.64 -47.53
N ILE A 902 20.67 13.37 -48.32
CA ILE A 902 21.99 13.86 -47.97
C ILE A 902 21.88 15.36 -47.71
N LEU A 903 22.22 15.76 -46.47
CA LEU A 903 22.15 17.15 -46.05
C LEU A 903 23.55 17.62 -45.67
N GLN A 904 23.72 18.96 -45.72
CA GLN A 904 25.00 19.61 -45.40
C GLN A 904 24.87 20.51 -44.18
N VAL A 905 25.89 20.49 -43.35
CA VAL A 905 26.04 21.41 -42.21
C VAL A 905 27.23 22.32 -42.49
N GLN A 906 26.97 23.63 -42.53
CA GLN A 906 27.99 24.66 -42.69
C GLN A 906 27.80 25.78 -41.68
N GLY A 907 28.87 26.19 -41.03
CA GLY A 907 28.78 27.22 -39.98
C GLY A 907 27.88 26.84 -38.81
N GLY A 908 27.69 25.55 -38.55
CA GLY A 908 26.79 25.01 -37.52
C GLY A 908 25.30 25.10 -37.87
N ARG A 909 24.95 25.39 -39.12
CA ARG A 909 23.58 25.40 -39.66
C ARG A 909 23.38 24.34 -40.71
N VAL A 910 22.20 23.74 -40.76
CA VAL A 910 21.86 22.82 -41.83
C VAL A 910 21.45 23.62 -43.07
N ASP A 911 22.01 23.27 -44.19
CA ASP A 911 21.60 23.86 -45.48
C ASP A 911 20.33 23.14 -46.00
N THR A 912 19.19 23.82 -45.92
CA THR A 912 17.91 23.32 -46.42
C THR A 912 17.64 23.69 -47.88
N SER A 913 18.54 24.44 -48.52
CA SER A 913 18.41 24.85 -49.92
C SER A 913 18.92 23.80 -50.91
N ASN A 914 19.87 22.97 -50.49
CA ASN A 914 20.53 21.95 -51.29
C ASN A 914 20.40 20.57 -50.67
N ILE A 915 19.20 19.98 -50.70
CA ILE A 915 18.93 18.63 -50.20
C ILE A 915 18.96 17.65 -51.37
N GLU A 916 19.84 16.68 -51.34
CA GLU A 916 19.91 15.59 -52.29
C GLU A 916 19.06 14.41 -51.84
N TYR A 917 18.05 14.03 -52.62
CA TYR A 917 17.13 12.93 -52.29
C TYR A 917 17.36 11.71 -53.20
N CYS A 918 17.11 10.52 -52.61
CA CYS A 918 17.05 9.27 -53.32
C CYS A 918 15.92 8.41 -52.72
N GLY A 919 14.93 8.00 -53.53
CA GLY A 919 13.77 7.20 -53.11
C GLY A 919 12.43 7.93 -53.34
N GLU A 920 11.32 7.25 -53.02
CA GLU A 920 9.97 7.74 -53.24
C GLU A 920 9.45 8.56 -52.08
N LEU A 921 9.18 9.85 -52.29
CA LEU A 921 8.64 10.78 -51.30
C LEU A 921 7.10 10.74 -51.19
N GLY A 922 6.40 9.99 -52.06
CA GLY A 922 4.96 9.72 -51.90
C GLY A 922 4.00 10.64 -52.61
N THR A 923 4.44 11.68 -53.27
CA THR A 923 3.57 12.51 -54.12
C THR A 923 4.01 12.45 -55.60
N VAL A 924 3.03 12.45 -56.52
CA VAL A 924 3.24 12.31 -57.97
C VAL A 924 4.22 13.36 -58.55
N GLU A 925 4.42 14.48 -57.89
CA GLU A 925 5.34 15.56 -58.29
C GLU A 925 6.75 15.45 -57.69
N SER A 926 6.99 14.49 -56.82
CA SER A 926 8.26 14.38 -56.06
C SER A 926 9.12 13.18 -56.42
N GLN A 927 8.96 12.55 -57.57
CA GLN A 927 9.98 11.66 -58.14
C GLN A 927 11.21 12.46 -58.58
N LEU A 928 11.88 13.05 -57.59
CA LEU A 928 13.22 13.59 -57.77
C LEU A 928 14.21 12.43 -57.77
N GLU A 929 14.20 11.58 -58.82
CA GLU A 929 15.32 10.72 -59.07
C GLU A 929 16.48 11.61 -59.53
N SER A 930 17.34 11.98 -58.60
CA SER A 930 18.65 12.55 -58.96
C SER A 930 19.38 11.55 -59.85
N ALA A 931 20.06 11.98 -60.86
CA ALA A 931 20.79 11.15 -61.84
C ALA A 931 21.83 10.20 -61.17
N TRP A 932 22.18 10.43 -59.94
CA TRP A 932 23.09 9.66 -59.10
C TRP A 932 22.42 8.61 -58.24
N CYS A 933 21.11 8.65 -58.10
CA CYS A 933 20.37 7.74 -57.25
C CYS A 933 20.40 6.32 -57.81
N PRO A 934 20.82 5.28 -57.04
CA PRO A 934 20.76 3.92 -57.53
C PRO A 934 19.30 3.48 -57.77
N PRO A 935 19.05 2.63 -58.80
CA PRO A 935 17.74 2.18 -59.15
C PRO A 935 17.04 1.52 -57.92
N SER A 936 15.71 1.59 -57.93
CA SER A 936 14.89 1.03 -56.88
C SER A 936 15.10 -0.48 -56.70
N GLU A 937 15.03 -1.00 -55.49
CA GLU A 937 15.21 -2.42 -55.19
C GLU A 937 14.00 -3.29 -55.63
N ARG A 938 13.04 -2.72 -56.39
CA ARG A 938 11.88 -3.46 -56.90
C ARG A 938 12.24 -4.59 -57.88
N ASP A 939 13.39 -4.48 -58.53
CA ASP A 939 13.81 -5.37 -59.62
C ASP A 939 14.90 -6.39 -59.26
N GLY A 940 15.25 -6.52 -57.98
CA GLY A 940 16.26 -7.43 -57.49
C GLY A 940 15.73 -8.42 -56.49
N GLY A 941 15.37 -9.61 -56.95
CA GLY A 941 14.88 -10.74 -56.18
C GLY A 941 15.85 -11.34 -55.17
#